data_0de2034883c1e2abff086583cacec609
#
_entry.id   0de2034883c1e2abff086583cacec609
#
_cell.length_a   1.000
_cell.length_b   1.000
_cell.length_c   1.000
_cell.angle_alpha   90.00
_cell.angle_beta   90.00
_cell.angle_gamma   90.00
#
_symmetry.space_group_name_H-M   'P 1'
#
loop_
_entity.id
_entity.type
_entity.pdbx_description
1 polymer ?
#
loop_
_entity_poly.entity_id
_entity_poly.type
_entity_poly.pdbx_seq_one_letter_code
_entity_poly.pdbx_strand_id
1 'polypeptide(L)'
;MPVVPYDPVRCKGCAACLNPYARVDFNGKLWICPFCYTRNHFPAHYASISETNLPAELFPTYTTIEYTLQRPKAPPPAYLFVVDVCLVEDELAALRQSLAQALSLLPEDALVGLITYGTHVHVHELGFAECQKTYVFRGGKEFTQAQIADQLFQGAGGFRGGAAAAARHAHPAQNDGSGASHAASVASKFLAPLSECEFSLSAILENLQRDSFSALPECRPARCTGTAVACAATVLSSARPAAAARALLFVGGPATEGGGAVVGKDLEQAMRSHKDIAKDAAPFMRKAAKFYESVATQLCVNGHSLDVFACSLDQVGLAEMKVCAEKTGGMVVLAESFANTVFKTSFTRMFSVEGEDALGVSSGGVFEVITSRDVRTAGCVGPCAALDKKTLPGAVADAAIGAGGTTAWKLCSMSTDTSLAVYFEVANAGGKEGSAGTVPPSQQQQQFFLQFVTTATTPAGETRLRVTTTTRRWTDGGNVNDVAAGFDQEAGATLVARQLTWKMETEEEFDCPAATRWLDRSLIRLCQRFGDYRKDDPASFQLMPQFSIYPQFMFNLRRSQFVQVFNNSPDETAYYRLVLWRECVLNSLVMIQPTLMAYSFNGPPEPVLLDVCSIAPDRILVLDAYFAVVVFHGQTIAQWRKANYQDQPEHEAFKQLLEAPRADAKEILDRRFPVPRLVDCDQHGSQARFLLAKLNPSATYNSGAMGGQGSDIIFTDDVSLQVFMEHLKRLAVAS
;
A
#
# COMPACT_ATOMS: atom_id res chain seq x y z
N MET A 1 -4.94 25.08 -3.76
CA MET A 1 -5.44 24.71 -2.41
C MET A 1 -4.88 25.73 -1.43
N PRO A 2 -5.69 26.46 -0.65
CA PRO A 2 -5.18 27.40 0.35
C PRO A 2 -4.62 26.64 1.55
N VAL A 3 -3.53 27.17 2.12
CA VAL A 3 -2.92 26.74 3.38
C VAL A 3 -3.12 27.87 4.40
N VAL A 4 -3.73 27.54 5.54
CA VAL A 4 -4.08 28.54 6.56
C VAL A 4 -3.42 28.18 7.90
N PRO A 5 -2.89 29.19 8.64
CA PRO A 5 -2.07 28.99 9.84
C PRO A 5 -2.88 29.00 11.13
N TYR A 6 -4.10 28.45 11.12
CA TYR A 6 -4.98 28.40 12.29
C TYR A 6 -5.77 27.09 12.35
N ASP A 7 -6.37 26.79 13.49
CA ASP A 7 -7.17 25.58 13.68
C ASP A 7 -8.54 25.70 13.02
N PRO A 8 -9.08 24.61 12.41
CA PRO A 8 -10.38 24.63 11.74
C PRO A 8 -11.54 24.84 12.70
N VAL A 9 -12.55 25.58 12.26
CA VAL A 9 -13.83 25.69 12.98
C VAL A 9 -14.61 24.40 12.77
N ARG A 10 -14.99 23.73 13.87
CA ARG A 10 -15.69 22.44 13.85
C ARG A 10 -17.12 22.54 14.37
N CYS A 11 -18.00 21.75 13.77
CA CYS A 11 -19.37 21.61 14.24
C CYS A 11 -19.45 20.91 15.59
N LYS A 12 -20.23 21.47 16.53
CA LYS A 12 -20.45 20.90 17.87
C LYS A 12 -21.17 19.54 17.84
N GLY A 13 -21.99 19.28 16.80
CA GLY A 13 -22.79 18.06 16.70
C GLY A 13 -22.06 16.88 16.06
N CYS A 14 -21.34 17.10 14.95
CA CYS A 14 -20.71 16.01 14.18
C CYS A 14 -19.21 16.19 13.96
N ALA A 15 -18.60 17.24 14.53
CA ALA A 15 -17.20 17.58 14.37
C ALA A 15 -16.75 17.89 12.91
N ALA A 16 -17.68 18.01 11.96
CA ALA A 16 -17.35 18.44 10.59
C ALA A 16 -16.73 19.84 10.60
N CYS A 17 -15.70 20.04 9.78
CA CYS A 17 -15.09 21.35 9.60
C CYS A 17 -16.00 22.28 8.79
N LEU A 18 -15.94 23.58 9.07
CA LEU A 18 -16.60 24.59 8.28
C LEU A 18 -16.21 24.43 6.80
N ASN A 19 -17.15 24.63 5.90
CA ASN A 19 -16.96 24.37 4.48
C ASN A 19 -17.92 25.22 3.63
N PRO A 20 -17.71 25.33 2.29
CA PRO A 20 -18.51 26.20 1.42
C PRO A 20 -20.00 25.89 1.35
N TYR A 21 -20.42 24.69 1.80
CA TYR A 21 -21.81 24.27 1.77
C TYR A 21 -22.59 24.62 3.05
N ALA A 22 -21.91 25.22 4.05
CA ALA A 22 -22.56 25.69 5.28
C ALA A 22 -23.48 26.87 4.97
N ARG A 23 -24.66 26.88 5.58
CA ARG A 23 -25.59 28.03 5.51
C ARG A 23 -25.20 29.03 6.59
N VAL A 24 -24.87 30.26 6.22
CA VAL A 24 -24.37 31.30 7.11
C VAL A 24 -25.44 32.38 7.33
N ASP A 25 -25.69 32.71 8.59
CA ASP A 25 -26.38 33.92 9.00
C ASP A 25 -25.34 34.96 9.46
N PHE A 26 -25.07 35.90 8.60
CA PHE A 26 -24.07 36.95 8.85
C PHE A 26 -24.50 37.94 9.94
N ASN A 27 -25.81 38.15 10.13
CA ASN A 27 -26.32 39.04 11.17
C ASN A 27 -26.23 38.36 12.56
N GLY A 28 -26.68 37.15 12.65
CA GLY A 28 -26.64 36.36 13.88
C GLY A 28 -25.27 35.76 14.22
N LYS A 29 -24.26 35.91 13.30
CA LYS A 29 -22.94 35.26 13.42
C LYS A 29 -23.04 33.75 13.71
N LEU A 30 -23.92 33.10 12.96
CA LEU A 30 -24.24 31.68 13.07
C LEU A 30 -23.97 30.96 11.75
N TRP A 31 -23.63 29.68 11.83
CA TRP A 31 -23.63 28.80 10.68
C TRP A 31 -24.33 27.46 10.97
N ILE A 32 -24.98 26.92 9.97
CA ILE A 32 -25.69 25.64 10.02
C ILE A 32 -24.86 24.61 9.30
N CYS A 33 -24.52 23.52 9.98
CA CYS A 33 -23.73 22.43 9.43
C CYS A 33 -24.56 21.66 8.38
N PRO A 34 -24.04 21.42 7.15
CA PRO A 34 -24.77 20.68 6.11
C PRO A 34 -24.91 19.18 6.42
N PHE A 35 -24.10 18.63 7.32
CA PHE A 35 -24.09 17.20 7.66
C PHE A 35 -25.15 16.82 8.72
N CYS A 36 -25.27 17.61 9.78
CA CYS A 36 -26.12 17.29 10.92
C CYS A 36 -27.18 18.35 11.27
N TYR A 37 -27.20 19.48 10.56
CA TYR A 37 -28.09 20.64 10.75
C TYR A 37 -27.97 21.35 12.10
N THR A 38 -26.92 21.07 12.87
CA THR A 38 -26.64 21.78 14.12
C THR A 38 -26.27 23.23 13.83
N ARG A 39 -26.86 24.17 14.58
CA ARG A 39 -26.51 25.59 14.57
C ARG A 39 -25.27 25.79 15.42
N ASN A 40 -24.28 26.49 14.85
CA ASN A 40 -22.99 26.79 15.49
C ASN A 40 -22.74 28.29 15.48
N HIS A 41 -22.14 28.82 16.54
CA HIS A 41 -21.64 30.20 16.56
C HIS A 41 -20.25 30.26 15.96
N PHE A 42 -19.95 31.33 15.25
CA PHE A 42 -18.58 31.63 14.84
C PHE A 42 -17.73 32.00 16.06
N PRO A 43 -16.47 31.59 16.12
CA PRO A 43 -15.52 32.07 17.13
C PRO A 43 -15.30 33.60 17.05
N ALA A 44 -14.77 34.19 18.12
CA ALA A 44 -14.59 35.63 18.21
C ALA A 44 -13.71 36.23 17.09
N HIS A 45 -12.75 35.50 16.58
CA HIS A 45 -11.89 35.94 15.48
C HIS A 45 -12.61 36.02 14.11
N TYR A 46 -13.84 35.50 13.99
CA TYR A 46 -14.72 35.68 12.84
C TYR A 46 -15.76 36.81 13.05
N ALA A 47 -15.60 37.67 14.03
CA ALA A 47 -16.58 38.73 14.32
C ALA A 47 -16.85 39.67 13.13
N SER A 48 -15.85 39.88 12.25
CA SER A 48 -15.96 40.72 11.04
C SER A 48 -16.52 40.01 9.81
N ILE A 49 -17.00 38.75 9.93
CA ILE A 49 -17.55 38.02 8.82
C ILE A 49 -18.77 38.70 8.22
N SER A 50 -18.81 38.83 6.90
CA SER A 50 -19.90 39.41 6.13
C SER A 50 -19.96 38.76 4.73
N GLU A 51 -20.98 39.08 3.93
CA GLU A 51 -21.07 38.60 2.54
C GLU A 51 -19.88 39.04 1.66
N THR A 52 -19.25 40.17 2.00
CA THR A 52 -18.08 40.71 1.29
C THR A 52 -16.75 40.35 1.96
N ASN A 53 -16.78 39.81 3.18
CA ASN A 53 -15.60 39.40 3.92
C ASN A 53 -15.76 37.95 4.40
N LEU A 54 -15.53 37.02 3.47
CA LEU A 54 -15.64 35.60 3.74
C LEU A 54 -14.27 35.00 4.13
N PRO A 55 -14.22 34.11 5.12
CA PRO A 55 -13.03 33.31 5.40
C PRO A 55 -12.82 32.27 4.29
N ALA A 56 -11.59 31.74 4.20
CA ALA A 56 -11.22 30.77 3.16
C ALA A 56 -12.16 29.57 3.07
N GLU A 57 -12.68 29.10 4.21
CA GLU A 57 -13.56 27.95 4.33
C GLU A 57 -14.93 28.12 3.66
N LEU A 58 -15.35 29.35 3.40
CA LEU A 58 -16.65 29.64 2.82
C LEU A 58 -16.59 30.02 1.33
N PHE A 59 -15.38 30.11 0.76
CA PHE A 59 -15.25 30.33 -0.68
C PHE A 59 -15.68 29.08 -1.47
N PRO A 60 -16.64 29.19 -2.41
CA PRO A 60 -17.12 28.04 -3.17
C PRO A 60 -16.04 27.27 -3.96
N THR A 61 -14.95 27.96 -4.33
CA THR A 61 -13.82 27.37 -5.06
C THR A 61 -12.89 26.55 -4.17
N TYR A 62 -12.96 26.71 -2.85
CA TYR A 62 -12.06 26.03 -1.90
C TYR A 62 -12.72 24.84 -1.24
N THR A 63 -12.97 23.79 -2.02
CA THR A 63 -13.49 22.52 -1.51
C THR A 63 -12.45 21.72 -0.74
N THR A 64 -11.16 22.01 -0.93
CA THR A 64 -10.04 21.46 -0.17
C THR A 64 -9.25 22.59 0.46
N ILE A 65 -9.02 22.50 1.78
CA ILE A 65 -8.21 23.43 2.57
C ILE A 65 -7.23 22.65 3.42
N GLU A 66 -6.03 23.18 3.57
CA GLU A 66 -5.02 22.66 4.47
C GLU A 66 -4.76 23.64 5.61
N TYR A 67 -4.73 23.14 6.83
CA TYR A 67 -4.47 23.89 8.05
C TYR A 67 -3.11 23.50 8.61
N THR A 68 -2.26 24.46 8.90
CA THR A 68 -1.06 24.24 9.73
C THR A 68 -1.47 24.45 11.19
N LEU A 69 -1.59 23.34 11.92
CA LEU A 69 -2.07 23.39 13.29
C LEU A 69 -1.01 24.00 14.21
N GLN A 70 -1.46 24.86 15.11
CA GLN A 70 -0.62 25.49 16.13
C GLN A 70 -0.22 24.47 17.21
N ARG A 71 0.71 23.57 16.88
CA ARG A 71 1.22 22.53 17.79
C ARG A 71 2.74 22.56 17.82
N PRO A 72 3.36 22.09 18.91
CA PRO A 72 4.81 21.90 18.94
C PRO A 72 5.26 21.04 17.77
N LYS A 73 6.41 21.34 17.20
CA LYS A 73 7.02 20.47 16.16
C LYS A 73 7.16 19.06 16.71
N ALA A 74 6.94 18.09 15.83
CA ALA A 74 7.18 16.71 16.16
C ALA A 74 8.65 16.50 16.53
N PRO A 75 8.93 15.57 17.45
CA PRO A 75 10.31 15.23 17.78
C PRO A 75 11.01 14.60 16.56
N PRO A 76 12.35 14.59 16.53
CA PRO A 76 13.14 14.06 15.43
C PRO A 76 12.69 12.66 14.98
N PRO A 77 12.86 12.27 13.70
CA PRO A 77 12.49 10.95 13.21
C PRO A 77 13.27 9.85 13.93
N ALA A 78 12.66 8.68 14.08
CA ALA A 78 13.28 7.54 14.73
C ALA A 78 13.26 6.31 13.84
N TYR A 79 14.42 5.67 13.67
CA TYR A 79 14.64 4.48 12.83
C TYR A 79 15.28 3.36 13.64
N LEU A 80 14.63 2.21 13.66
CA LEU A 80 15.16 1.00 14.31
C LEU A 80 15.46 -0.05 13.25
N PHE A 81 16.72 -0.29 12.98
CA PHE A 81 17.18 -1.31 12.02
C PHE A 81 17.09 -2.71 12.65
N VAL A 82 16.43 -3.64 11.97
CA VAL A 82 16.24 -5.04 12.41
C VAL A 82 16.85 -5.95 11.34
N VAL A 83 18.06 -6.43 11.59
CA VAL A 83 18.97 -6.98 10.58
C VAL A 83 19.11 -8.50 10.75
N ASP A 84 18.80 -9.23 9.68
CA ASP A 84 19.03 -10.68 9.56
C ASP A 84 20.53 -10.99 9.44
N VAL A 85 21.07 -11.82 10.32
CA VAL A 85 22.45 -12.30 10.26
C VAL A 85 22.57 -13.78 9.85
N CYS A 86 21.46 -14.42 9.47
CA CYS A 86 21.48 -15.75 8.86
C CYS A 86 21.78 -15.73 7.34
N LEU A 87 22.19 -14.57 6.82
CA LEU A 87 22.52 -14.36 5.40
C LEU A 87 23.85 -15.06 5.04
N VAL A 88 24.05 -15.38 3.76
CA VAL A 88 25.37 -15.72 3.26
C VAL A 88 26.27 -14.47 3.24
N GLU A 89 27.59 -14.65 3.24
CA GLU A 89 28.53 -13.55 3.46
C GLU A 89 28.38 -12.42 2.44
N ASP A 90 28.21 -12.75 1.16
CA ASP A 90 28.04 -11.75 0.09
C ASP A 90 26.78 -10.90 0.27
N GLU A 91 25.67 -11.53 0.70
CA GLU A 91 24.40 -10.85 0.99
C GLU A 91 24.54 -9.94 2.23
N LEU A 92 25.20 -10.44 3.28
CA LEU A 92 25.45 -9.66 4.49
C LEU A 92 26.37 -8.47 4.21
N ALA A 93 27.40 -8.65 3.37
CA ALA A 93 28.29 -7.58 2.95
C ALA A 93 27.54 -6.50 2.13
N ALA A 94 26.68 -6.91 1.20
CA ALA A 94 25.84 -5.98 0.42
C ALA A 94 24.86 -5.20 1.33
N LEU A 95 24.26 -5.87 2.31
CA LEU A 95 23.37 -5.22 3.28
C LEU A 95 24.14 -4.24 4.18
N ARG A 96 25.32 -4.62 4.72
CA ARG A 96 26.20 -3.72 5.50
C ARG A 96 26.52 -2.44 4.73
N GLN A 97 26.91 -2.57 3.45
CA GLN A 97 27.21 -1.41 2.60
C GLN A 97 25.98 -0.50 2.44
N SER A 98 24.81 -1.07 2.23
CA SER A 98 23.58 -0.29 2.08
C SER A 98 23.17 0.40 3.38
N LEU A 99 23.36 -0.26 4.54
CA LEU A 99 23.10 0.33 5.85
C LEU A 99 24.06 1.51 6.13
N ALA A 100 25.36 1.33 5.88
CA ALA A 100 26.35 2.40 6.02
C ALA A 100 26.02 3.62 5.14
N GLN A 101 25.59 3.39 3.89
CA GLN A 101 25.13 4.44 3.00
C GLN A 101 23.88 5.15 3.54
N ALA A 102 22.92 4.39 4.08
CA ALA A 102 21.69 4.98 4.64
C ALA A 102 21.97 5.90 5.83
N LEU A 103 22.93 5.55 6.69
CA LEU A 103 23.31 6.40 7.83
C LEU A 103 23.79 7.79 7.38
N SER A 104 24.53 7.89 6.27
CA SER A 104 25.00 9.16 5.74
C SER A 104 23.88 10.04 5.15
N LEU A 105 22.69 9.50 4.94
CA LEU A 105 21.51 10.21 4.44
C LEU A 105 20.55 10.67 5.54
N LEU A 106 20.74 10.18 6.77
CA LEU A 106 19.90 10.54 7.89
C LEU A 106 20.30 11.90 8.49
N PRO A 107 19.32 12.69 9.02
CA PRO A 107 19.64 13.87 9.81
C PRO A 107 20.45 13.51 11.07
N GLU A 108 21.34 14.41 11.49
CA GLU A 108 22.20 14.19 12.68
C GLU A 108 21.41 14.02 13.97
N ASP A 109 20.23 14.63 14.06
CA ASP A 109 19.32 14.55 15.20
C ASP A 109 18.37 13.35 15.13
N ALA A 110 18.36 12.59 14.03
CA ALA A 110 17.56 11.38 13.90
C ALA A 110 17.93 10.35 14.97
N LEU A 111 16.93 9.77 15.62
CA LEU A 111 17.15 8.68 16.56
C LEU A 111 17.36 7.37 15.82
N VAL A 112 18.43 6.67 16.11
CA VAL A 112 18.75 5.39 15.49
C VAL A 112 18.93 4.29 16.52
N GLY A 113 18.56 3.07 16.14
CA GLY A 113 18.73 1.87 16.96
C GLY A 113 19.04 0.66 16.09
N LEU A 114 19.59 -0.39 16.67
CA LEU A 114 19.96 -1.63 15.99
C LEU A 114 19.53 -2.86 16.77
N ILE A 115 18.88 -3.77 16.05
CA ILE A 115 18.62 -5.15 16.49
C ILE A 115 19.19 -6.07 15.41
N THR A 116 19.97 -7.07 15.80
CA THR A 116 20.40 -8.14 14.89
C THR A 116 19.77 -9.46 15.30
N TYR A 117 19.46 -10.33 14.36
CA TYR A 117 18.80 -11.59 14.69
C TYR A 117 19.21 -12.75 13.77
N GLY A 118 19.31 -13.92 14.37
CA GLY A 118 19.54 -15.21 13.75
C GLY A 118 18.94 -16.28 14.66
N THR A 119 19.74 -17.14 15.25
CA THR A 119 19.36 -18.09 16.31
C THR A 119 18.90 -17.36 17.57
N HIS A 120 19.47 -16.18 17.84
CA HIS A 120 19.12 -15.29 18.94
C HIS A 120 18.83 -13.89 18.42
N VAL A 121 18.08 -13.13 19.20
CA VAL A 121 17.89 -11.69 18.96
C VAL A 121 18.84 -10.91 19.84
N HIS A 122 19.57 -10.00 19.25
CA HIS A 122 20.52 -9.11 19.91
C HIS A 122 20.01 -7.67 19.81
N VAL A 123 19.62 -7.09 20.95
CA VAL A 123 19.23 -5.66 21.05
C VAL A 123 20.45 -4.88 21.52
N HIS A 124 20.98 -4.03 20.63
CA HIS A 124 22.23 -3.29 20.89
C HIS A 124 21.94 -2.00 21.67
N GLU A 125 22.75 -1.78 22.73
CA GLU A 125 22.75 -0.53 23.49
C GLU A 125 23.74 0.43 22.84
N LEU A 126 23.25 1.49 22.19
CA LEU A 126 24.06 2.46 21.46
C LEU A 126 24.49 3.66 22.30
N GLY A 127 23.80 3.93 23.40
CA GLY A 127 24.09 5.06 24.30
C GLY A 127 25.29 4.87 25.24
N PHE A 128 26.14 3.87 25.00
CA PHE A 128 27.31 3.57 25.85
C PHE A 128 28.58 3.49 25.01
N ALA A 129 29.44 4.48 25.15
CA ALA A 129 30.61 4.65 24.29
C ALA A 129 31.82 3.77 24.66
N GLU A 130 31.95 3.36 25.94
CA GLU A 130 33.15 2.65 26.42
C GLU A 130 33.20 1.18 26.07
N CYS A 131 32.04 0.51 26.00
CA CYS A 131 31.97 -0.88 25.54
C CYS A 131 30.61 -1.18 24.91
N GLN A 132 30.61 -2.02 23.88
CA GLN A 132 29.38 -2.48 23.23
C GLN A 132 28.62 -3.42 24.17
N LYS A 133 27.38 -3.09 24.49
CA LYS A 133 26.47 -3.92 25.25
C LYS A 133 25.32 -4.42 24.40
N THR A 134 24.95 -5.66 24.64
CA THR A 134 23.88 -6.31 23.88
C THR A 134 23.01 -7.13 24.80
N TYR A 135 21.70 -6.99 24.66
CA TYR A 135 20.71 -7.80 25.36
C TYR A 135 20.26 -8.93 24.45
N VAL A 136 20.39 -10.18 24.93
CA VAL A 136 20.18 -11.37 24.11
C VAL A 136 18.89 -12.08 24.49
N PHE A 137 18.03 -12.32 23.48
CA PHE A 137 16.80 -13.11 23.63
C PHE A 137 16.93 -14.43 22.86
N ARG A 138 16.50 -15.52 23.48
CA ARG A 138 16.49 -16.85 22.84
C ARG A 138 15.43 -16.88 21.73
N GLY A 139 15.83 -17.22 20.49
CA GLY A 139 14.94 -17.27 19.36
C GLY A 139 13.78 -18.25 19.48
N GLY A 140 14.05 -19.44 20.02
CA GLY A 140 13.05 -20.50 20.17
C GLY A 140 12.01 -20.28 21.28
N LYS A 141 12.13 -19.20 22.09
CA LYS A 141 11.17 -18.87 23.14
C LYS A 141 10.21 -17.78 22.69
N GLU A 142 8.91 -17.99 22.89
CA GLU A 142 7.92 -16.95 22.72
C GLU A 142 7.91 -16.03 23.95
N PHE A 143 8.15 -14.74 23.76
CA PHE A 143 8.15 -13.74 24.81
C PHE A 143 6.89 -12.86 24.71
N THR A 144 6.31 -12.55 25.85
CA THR A 144 5.31 -11.47 25.92
C THR A 144 5.99 -10.11 25.90
N GLN A 145 5.27 -9.06 25.51
CA GLN A 145 5.76 -7.68 25.55
C GLN A 145 6.30 -7.30 26.94
N ALA A 146 5.59 -7.70 28.01
CA ALA A 146 6.02 -7.43 29.37
C ALA A 146 7.36 -8.09 29.71
N GLN A 147 7.58 -9.35 29.29
CA GLN A 147 8.84 -10.06 29.51
C GLN A 147 10.01 -9.43 28.75
N ILE A 148 9.76 -8.96 27.52
CA ILE A 148 10.78 -8.23 26.75
C ILE A 148 11.11 -6.90 27.45
N ALA A 149 10.10 -6.15 27.85
CA ALA A 149 10.29 -4.90 28.57
C ALA A 149 11.02 -5.09 29.90
N ASP A 150 10.65 -6.09 30.69
CA ASP A 150 11.32 -6.40 31.95
C ASP A 150 12.81 -6.72 31.74
N GLN A 151 13.14 -7.50 30.69
CA GLN A 151 14.53 -7.86 30.41
C GLN A 151 15.37 -6.67 29.93
N LEU A 152 14.79 -5.79 29.09
CA LEU A 152 15.49 -4.63 28.55
C LEU A 152 15.63 -3.49 29.57
N PHE A 153 14.65 -3.33 30.44
CA PHE A 153 14.53 -2.16 31.32
C PHE A 153 14.67 -2.51 32.81
N GLN A 154 15.10 -3.76 33.16
CA GLN A 154 15.42 -4.15 34.54
C GLN A 154 16.55 -3.29 35.11
N GLY A 155 16.25 -2.57 36.13
CA GLY A 155 17.14 -1.58 36.82
C GLY A 155 16.50 -0.23 37.01
N ALA A 156 15.44 0.09 36.32
CA ALA A 156 14.60 1.26 36.53
C ALA A 156 13.40 0.85 37.39
N GLY A 157 13.53 1.00 38.71
CA GLY A 157 12.55 0.66 39.73
C GLY A 157 11.12 0.35 39.30
N GLY A 158 10.77 -0.92 39.28
CA GLY A 158 9.42 -1.41 39.38
C GLY A 158 8.41 -0.96 38.32
N PHE A 159 8.58 -1.33 37.05
CA PHE A 159 7.53 -1.14 36.04
C PHE A 159 6.45 -2.25 36.19
N ARG A 160 5.72 -2.24 37.29
CA ARG A 160 4.46 -2.96 37.40
C ARG A 160 3.33 -2.04 36.91
N GLY A 161 2.90 -2.20 35.64
CA GLY A 161 1.60 -1.69 35.23
C GLY A 161 1.51 -0.71 34.04
N GLY A 162 2.39 -0.78 33.03
CA GLY A 162 2.33 0.15 31.87
C GLY A 162 1.30 -0.15 30.79
N ALA A 163 0.96 -1.42 30.55
CA ALA A 163 0.09 -1.81 29.43
C ALA A 163 -1.42 -1.77 29.73
N ALA A 164 -1.82 -1.76 30.99
CA ALA A 164 -3.26 -1.72 31.39
C ALA A 164 -3.76 -0.31 31.73
N ALA A 165 -2.86 0.69 31.87
CA ALA A 165 -3.22 2.05 32.24
C ALA A 165 -3.58 2.97 31.08
N ALA A 166 -3.12 2.66 29.86
CA ALA A 166 -3.41 3.47 28.68
C ALA A 166 -4.87 3.36 28.19
N ALA A 167 -5.65 2.41 28.68
CA ALA A 167 -7.05 2.18 28.25
C ALA A 167 -8.11 2.77 29.21
N ARG A 168 -7.74 3.46 30.28
CA ARG A 168 -8.71 4.01 31.23
C ARG A 168 -8.49 5.50 31.47
N HIS A 169 -9.36 6.29 30.84
CA HIS A 169 -9.78 7.65 31.20
C HIS A 169 -8.74 8.78 31.24
N ALA A 170 -8.86 9.66 30.29
CA ALA A 170 -8.46 11.06 30.39
C ALA A 170 -9.25 11.77 31.49
N HIS A 171 -8.69 11.83 32.69
CA HIS A 171 -9.01 12.85 33.69
C HIS A 171 -7.70 13.50 34.14
N PRO A 172 -7.65 14.84 34.25
CA PRO A 172 -6.44 15.54 34.66
C PRO A 172 -6.29 15.41 36.19
N ALA A 173 -5.47 14.46 36.64
CA ALA A 173 -4.97 14.41 38.00
C ALA A 173 -3.48 14.70 37.98
N GLN A 174 -3.06 15.56 38.87
CA GLN A 174 -1.69 15.99 39.11
C GLN A 174 -0.73 14.81 39.12
N ASN A 175 0.25 14.84 38.21
CA ASN A 175 1.22 13.79 37.99
C ASN A 175 2.56 14.24 38.56
N ASP A 176 3.05 13.54 39.56
CA ASP A 176 4.44 13.59 40.01
C ASP A 176 5.31 13.01 38.88
N GLY A 177 5.99 13.90 38.16
CA GLY A 177 6.68 13.64 36.89
C GLY A 177 7.93 12.73 36.94
N SER A 178 8.14 11.94 37.98
CA SER A 178 9.39 11.17 38.16
C SER A 178 9.44 9.82 37.45
N GLY A 179 8.31 9.11 37.28
CA GLY A 179 8.30 7.77 36.72
C GLY A 179 8.40 7.69 35.19
N ALA A 180 7.73 8.61 34.48
CA ALA A 180 7.74 8.65 33.01
C ALA A 180 9.11 9.15 32.46
N SER A 181 9.77 10.05 33.16
CA SER A 181 11.10 10.56 32.82
C SER A 181 12.18 9.49 32.91
N HIS A 182 12.09 8.58 33.89
CA HIS A 182 13.08 7.52 34.08
C HIS A 182 12.96 6.40 33.02
N ALA A 183 11.76 6.00 32.65
CA ALA A 183 11.54 5.02 31.59
C ALA A 183 12.02 5.53 30.23
N ALA A 184 11.77 6.78 29.90
CA ALA A 184 12.26 7.42 28.68
C ALA A 184 13.80 7.53 28.69
N SER A 185 14.42 7.83 29.81
CA SER A 185 15.88 7.88 29.98
C SER A 185 16.54 6.52 29.80
N VAL A 186 15.92 5.43 30.28
CA VAL A 186 16.47 4.06 30.10
C VAL A 186 16.25 3.55 28.66
N ALA A 187 15.18 3.97 28.00
CA ALA A 187 14.88 3.57 26.63
C ALA A 187 15.75 4.33 25.61
N SER A 188 16.25 5.54 25.93
CA SER A 188 17.13 6.33 25.07
C SER A 188 18.47 5.64 24.76
N LYS A 189 18.91 4.67 25.58
CA LYS A 189 20.11 3.90 25.30
C LYS A 189 20.01 2.97 24.08
N PHE A 190 18.77 2.60 23.66
CA PHE A 190 18.51 1.76 22.48
C PHE A 190 18.14 2.57 21.25
N LEU A 191 17.75 3.84 21.44
CA LEU A 191 17.44 4.80 20.39
C LEU A 191 18.14 6.11 20.75
N ALA A 192 19.34 6.28 20.22
CA ALA A 192 20.17 7.45 20.46
C ALA A 192 20.24 8.38 19.24
N PRO A 193 20.46 9.70 19.40
CA PRO A 193 20.74 10.58 18.28
C PRO A 193 21.92 10.08 17.45
N LEU A 194 21.81 10.14 16.13
CA LEU A 194 22.88 9.66 15.24
C LEU A 194 24.21 10.33 15.55
N SER A 195 24.21 11.64 15.78
CA SER A 195 25.40 12.42 16.19
C SER A 195 26.13 11.89 17.43
N GLU A 196 25.41 11.20 18.33
CA GLU A 196 25.99 10.66 19.56
C GLU A 196 26.45 9.20 19.42
N CYS A 197 25.86 8.44 18.50
CA CYS A 197 26.10 7.00 18.39
C CYS A 197 26.68 6.55 17.04
N GLU A 198 26.94 7.43 16.09
CA GLU A 198 27.42 7.11 14.74
C GLU A 198 28.66 6.23 14.78
N PHE A 199 29.65 6.58 15.60
CA PHE A 199 30.89 5.78 15.73
C PHE A 199 30.59 4.36 16.25
N SER A 200 29.80 4.24 17.30
CA SER A 200 29.45 2.94 17.89
C SER A 200 28.66 2.08 16.92
N LEU A 201 27.70 2.68 16.20
CA LEU A 201 26.87 2.02 15.23
C LEU A 201 27.67 1.56 14.01
N SER A 202 28.54 2.42 13.47
CA SER A 202 29.42 2.08 12.35
C SER A 202 30.38 0.94 12.74
N ALA A 203 30.98 0.99 13.93
CA ALA A 203 31.84 -0.10 14.42
C ALA A 203 31.09 -1.43 14.57
N ILE A 204 29.83 -1.42 15.00
CA ILE A 204 28.99 -2.64 15.05
C ILE A 204 28.71 -3.16 13.64
N LEU A 205 28.34 -2.28 12.70
CA LEU A 205 28.04 -2.68 11.33
C LEU A 205 29.27 -3.23 10.61
N GLU A 206 30.46 -2.61 10.78
CA GLU A 206 31.72 -3.08 10.17
C GLU A 206 32.10 -4.48 10.68
N ASN A 207 31.87 -4.74 11.97
CA ASN A 207 32.16 -6.02 12.62
C ASN A 207 31.00 -7.01 12.59
N LEU A 208 29.90 -6.68 11.89
CA LEU A 208 28.73 -7.56 11.80
C LEU A 208 29.09 -8.84 11.06
N GLN A 209 28.95 -9.97 11.72
CA GLN A 209 29.25 -11.30 11.21
C GLN A 209 27.98 -12.13 11.11
N ARG A 210 28.05 -13.17 10.28
CA ARG A 210 27.00 -14.18 10.21
C ARG A 210 26.74 -14.81 11.58
N ASP A 211 25.52 -15.31 11.75
CA ASP A 211 25.17 -16.08 12.96
C ASP A 211 26.20 -17.20 13.20
N SER A 212 26.77 -17.23 14.40
CA SER A 212 27.76 -18.22 14.79
C SER A 212 27.21 -19.63 14.91
N PHE A 213 25.88 -19.78 14.99
CA PHE A 213 25.21 -21.08 15.02
C PHE A 213 24.92 -21.54 13.60
N SER A 214 25.90 -22.22 12.97
CA SER A 214 25.73 -22.74 11.61
C SER A 214 24.62 -23.79 11.56
N ALA A 215 23.76 -23.71 10.56
CA ALA A 215 22.80 -24.76 10.28
C ALA A 215 23.51 -26.04 9.80
N LEU A 216 22.97 -27.20 10.11
CA LEU A 216 23.37 -28.47 9.49
C LEU A 216 23.06 -28.37 7.98
N PRO A 217 23.82 -29.08 7.11
CA PRO A 217 23.62 -28.99 5.65
C PRO A 217 22.19 -29.31 5.17
N GLU A 218 21.45 -30.12 5.92
CA GLU A 218 20.07 -30.52 5.64
C GLU A 218 19.01 -29.64 6.34
N CYS A 219 19.45 -28.58 7.02
CA CYS A 219 18.58 -27.73 7.81
C CYS A 219 18.68 -26.27 7.39
N ARG A 220 17.55 -25.58 7.44
CA ARG A 220 17.48 -24.11 7.38
C ARG A 220 18.12 -23.50 8.64
N PRO A 221 18.68 -22.29 8.53
CA PRO A 221 19.14 -21.55 9.70
C PRO A 221 18.01 -21.37 10.73
N ALA A 222 18.38 -21.39 12.00
CA ALA A 222 17.48 -21.04 13.10
C ALA A 222 17.22 -19.52 13.05
N ARG A 223 16.20 -19.07 12.33
CA ARG A 223 15.87 -17.67 12.14
C ARG A 223 14.63 -17.29 12.95
N CYS A 224 14.78 -16.35 13.88
CA CYS A 224 13.73 -15.92 14.82
C CYS A 224 13.18 -14.53 14.52
N THR A 225 12.79 -14.28 13.26
CA THR A 225 12.29 -13.00 12.75
C THR A 225 11.16 -12.42 13.61
N GLY A 226 10.16 -13.24 13.98
CA GLY A 226 9.04 -12.77 14.78
C GLY A 226 9.46 -12.25 16.16
N THR A 227 10.39 -12.95 16.85
CA THR A 227 10.93 -12.49 18.13
C THR A 227 11.66 -11.14 17.97
N ALA A 228 12.43 -10.96 16.88
CA ALA A 228 13.10 -9.70 16.58
C ALA A 228 12.11 -8.55 16.37
N VAL A 229 11.04 -8.77 15.61
CA VAL A 229 9.99 -7.77 15.38
C VAL A 229 9.23 -7.44 16.67
N ALA A 230 8.97 -8.41 17.53
CA ALA A 230 8.37 -8.18 18.85
C ALA A 230 9.28 -7.37 19.78
N CYS A 231 10.61 -7.63 19.77
CA CYS A 231 11.60 -6.82 20.47
C CYS A 231 11.60 -5.38 19.92
N ALA A 232 11.59 -5.22 18.59
CA ALA A 232 11.55 -3.90 17.95
C ALA A 232 10.29 -3.10 18.35
N ALA A 233 9.12 -3.73 18.27
CA ALA A 233 7.86 -3.11 18.69
C ALA A 233 7.88 -2.69 20.18
N THR A 234 8.53 -3.49 21.03
CA THR A 234 8.64 -3.20 22.48
C THR A 234 9.63 -2.06 22.74
N VAL A 235 10.78 -2.04 22.08
CA VAL A 235 11.75 -0.94 22.16
C VAL A 235 11.10 0.36 21.72
N LEU A 236 10.46 0.37 20.54
CA LEU A 236 9.80 1.57 20.03
C LEU A 236 8.67 2.06 20.93
N SER A 237 7.80 1.18 21.41
CA SER A 237 6.69 1.57 22.29
C SER A 237 7.15 2.14 23.63
N SER A 238 8.32 1.73 24.11
CA SER A 238 8.90 2.21 25.36
C SER A 238 9.68 3.53 25.18
N ALA A 239 10.46 3.63 24.08
CA ALA A 239 11.29 4.79 23.80
C ALA A 239 10.50 5.98 23.18
N ARG A 240 9.45 5.68 22.42
CA ARG A 240 8.68 6.67 21.63
C ARG A 240 7.17 6.48 21.79
N PRO A 241 6.63 6.47 23.00
CA PRO A 241 5.18 6.31 23.19
C PRO A 241 4.43 7.45 22.50
N ALA A 242 3.45 7.10 21.68
CA ALA A 242 2.60 8.04 20.92
C ALA A 242 3.35 9.02 19.98
N ALA A 243 4.63 8.77 19.68
CA ALA A 243 5.40 9.51 18.70
C ALA A 243 5.83 8.58 17.56
N ALA A 244 5.70 9.03 16.32
CA ALA A 244 6.01 8.20 15.16
C ALA A 244 7.45 7.69 15.16
N ALA A 245 7.61 6.41 14.80
CA ALA A 245 8.90 5.75 14.60
C ALA A 245 8.77 4.65 13.56
N ARG A 246 9.87 4.27 12.93
CA ARG A 246 9.92 3.25 11.88
C ARG A 246 10.83 2.10 12.29
N ALA A 247 10.33 0.88 12.26
CA ALA A 247 11.14 -0.33 12.29
C ALA A 247 11.40 -0.78 10.85
N LEU A 248 12.66 -1.01 10.51
CA LEU A 248 13.14 -1.40 9.20
C LEU A 248 13.62 -2.84 9.27
N LEU A 249 12.81 -3.78 8.82
CA LEU A 249 13.10 -5.21 8.87
C LEU A 249 13.78 -5.66 7.57
N PHE A 250 15.00 -6.18 7.69
CA PHE A 250 15.74 -6.82 6.60
C PHE A 250 15.69 -8.33 6.82
N VAL A 251 15.13 -9.05 5.85
CA VAL A 251 14.90 -10.50 5.95
C VAL A 251 15.31 -11.21 4.66
N GLY A 252 16.18 -12.21 4.79
CA GLY A 252 16.72 -12.99 3.68
C GLY A 252 16.32 -14.47 3.67
N GLY A 253 15.23 -14.81 4.34
CA GLY A 253 14.68 -16.18 4.32
C GLY A 253 13.62 -16.40 5.39
N PRO A 254 12.97 -17.58 5.41
CA PRO A 254 11.84 -17.85 6.28
C PRO A 254 12.20 -17.92 7.75
N ALA A 255 11.29 -17.46 8.61
CA ALA A 255 11.36 -17.68 10.04
C ALA A 255 11.12 -19.15 10.38
N THR A 256 12.04 -19.77 11.12
CA THR A 256 12.01 -21.19 11.48
C THR A 256 11.80 -21.44 12.97
N GLU A 257 11.96 -20.39 13.80
CA GLU A 257 11.84 -20.49 15.26
C GLU A 257 11.07 -19.33 15.87
N GLY A 258 10.54 -19.58 17.06
CA GLY A 258 9.86 -18.59 17.89
C GLY A 258 8.46 -18.24 17.43
N GLY A 259 7.96 -17.12 17.93
CA GLY A 259 6.70 -16.55 17.47
C GLY A 259 6.83 -16.09 16.03
N GLY A 260 5.82 -16.38 15.19
CA GLY A 260 5.84 -16.04 13.77
C GLY A 260 6.69 -16.95 12.89
N ALA A 261 7.09 -18.14 13.37
CA ALA A 261 7.71 -19.18 12.54
C ALA A 261 6.72 -19.62 11.42
N VAL A 262 7.24 -19.78 10.19
CA VAL A 262 6.44 -20.05 8.97
C VAL A 262 6.74 -21.41 8.38
N VAL A 263 7.87 -22.02 8.73
CA VAL A 263 8.31 -23.35 8.26
C VAL A 263 9.22 -23.99 9.31
N GLY A 264 9.36 -25.31 9.29
CA GLY A 264 10.34 -26.03 10.10
C GLY A 264 11.78 -25.86 9.61
N LYS A 265 12.73 -26.32 10.40
CA LYS A 265 14.16 -26.26 10.06
C LYS A 265 14.55 -27.23 8.95
N ASP A 266 13.86 -28.34 8.80
CA ASP A 266 14.16 -29.36 7.81
C ASP A 266 13.97 -28.80 6.39
N LEU A 267 15.01 -28.91 5.54
CA LEU A 267 14.94 -28.48 4.13
C LEU A 267 14.00 -29.34 3.29
N GLU A 268 13.74 -30.60 3.66
CA GLU A 268 12.75 -31.43 2.97
C GLU A 268 11.32 -30.88 3.13
N GLN A 269 11.04 -30.16 4.20
CA GLN A 269 9.77 -29.49 4.39
C GLN A 269 9.69 -28.25 3.48
N ALA A 270 8.93 -28.35 2.39
CA ALA A 270 8.71 -27.20 1.49
C ALA A 270 7.97 -26.05 2.19
N MET A 271 8.23 -24.84 1.75
CA MET A 271 7.38 -23.67 2.10
C MET A 271 5.96 -23.90 1.55
N ARG A 272 4.97 -23.39 2.31
CA ARG A 272 3.56 -23.51 1.91
C ARG A 272 3.30 -22.90 0.54
N SER A 273 2.44 -23.56 -0.24
CA SER A 273 1.89 -23.07 -1.48
C SER A 273 0.45 -22.55 -1.29
N HIS A 274 -0.10 -21.86 -2.28
CA HIS A 274 -1.53 -21.50 -2.29
C HIS A 274 -2.46 -22.71 -2.12
N LYS A 275 -2.08 -23.85 -2.70
CA LYS A 275 -2.82 -25.11 -2.57
C LYS A 275 -2.81 -25.65 -1.14
N ASP A 276 -1.69 -25.53 -0.44
CA ASP A 276 -1.57 -25.97 0.96
C ASP A 276 -2.40 -25.07 1.87
N ILE A 277 -2.38 -23.74 1.64
CA ILE A 277 -3.20 -22.78 2.37
C ILE A 277 -4.70 -23.06 2.16
N ALA A 278 -5.12 -23.26 0.90
CA ALA A 278 -6.51 -23.55 0.57
C ALA A 278 -7.03 -24.87 1.17
N LYS A 279 -6.13 -25.85 1.38
CA LYS A 279 -6.46 -27.15 2.00
C LYS A 279 -6.27 -27.17 3.53
N ASP A 280 -5.93 -26.03 4.13
CA ASP A 280 -5.54 -25.93 5.54
C ASP A 280 -4.37 -26.89 5.91
N ALA A 281 -3.48 -27.12 4.96
CA ALA A 281 -2.31 -27.98 5.10
C ALA A 281 -1.02 -27.20 5.45
N ALA A 282 -1.16 -25.91 5.81
CA ALA A 282 -0.05 -25.02 6.22
C ALA A 282 -0.03 -24.85 7.76
N PRO A 283 0.64 -25.72 8.52
CA PRO A 283 0.48 -25.82 9.98
C PRO A 283 0.94 -24.58 10.75
N PHE A 284 1.85 -23.80 10.18
CA PHE A 284 2.38 -22.58 10.82
C PHE A 284 1.55 -21.32 10.50
N MET A 285 0.82 -21.29 9.37
CA MET A 285 0.22 -20.09 8.79
C MET A 285 -0.69 -19.34 9.79
N ARG A 286 -1.67 -20.03 10.36
CA ARG A 286 -2.65 -19.40 11.27
C ARG A 286 -2.00 -18.88 12.55
N LYS A 287 -1.04 -19.63 13.11
CA LYS A 287 -0.32 -19.25 14.34
C LYS A 287 0.55 -18.02 14.08
N ALA A 288 1.31 -18.03 12.97
CA ALA A 288 2.19 -16.94 12.59
C ALA A 288 1.38 -15.67 12.27
N ALA A 289 0.29 -15.76 11.48
CA ALA A 289 -0.57 -14.63 11.17
C ALA A 289 -1.15 -13.99 12.44
N LYS A 290 -1.65 -14.79 13.39
CA LYS A 290 -2.14 -14.29 14.69
C LYS A 290 -1.05 -13.62 15.53
N PHE A 291 0.17 -14.12 15.48
CA PHE A 291 1.32 -13.51 16.16
C PHE A 291 1.61 -12.12 15.57
N TYR A 292 1.76 -12.01 14.26
CA TYR A 292 2.03 -10.73 13.59
C TYR A 292 0.86 -9.75 13.72
N GLU A 293 -0.39 -10.22 13.78
CA GLU A 293 -1.56 -9.39 14.08
C GLU A 293 -1.45 -8.70 15.44
N SER A 294 -0.99 -9.43 16.46
CA SER A 294 -0.74 -8.87 17.79
C SER A 294 0.35 -7.79 17.77
N VAL A 295 1.44 -8.04 17.03
CA VAL A 295 2.53 -7.07 16.87
C VAL A 295 2.06 -5.83 16.10
N ALA A 296 1.30 -6.02 15.00
CA ALA A 296 0.72 -4.92 14.23
C ALA A 296 -0.17 -4.02 15.10
N THR A 297 -0.99 -4.61 15.96
CA THR A 297 -1.83 -3.87 16.90
C THR A 297 -0.99 -3.02 17.86
N GLN A 298 0.09 -3.58 18.42
CA GLN A 298 1.01 -2.84 19.29
C GLN A 298 1.66 -1.65 18.57
N LEU A 299 2.12 -1.85 17.34
CA LEU A 299 2.72 -0.80 16.51
C LEU A 299 1.70 0.30 16.20
N CYS A 300 0.49 -0.06 15.77
CA CYS A 300 -0.57 0.91 15.44
C CYS A 300 -0.98 1.78 16.62
N VAL A 301 -1.14 1.21 17.81
CA VAL A 301 -1.51 1.97 19.02
C VAL A 301 -0.53 3.12 19.27
N ASN A 302 0.77 2.87 19.08
CA ASN A 302 1.84 3.84 19.29
C ASN A 302 2.12 4.73 18.07
N GLY A 303 1.56 4.43 16.91
CA GLY A 303 1.80 5.18 15.67
C GLY A 303 3.11 4.82 14.96
N HIS A 304 3.64 3.63 15.23
CA HIS A 304 4.86 3.11 14.61
C HIS A 304 4.56 2.36 13.32
N SER A 305 5.48 2.39 12.36
CA SER A 305 5.40 1.59 11.12
C SER A 305 6.45 0.49 11.09
N LEU A 306 6.12 -0.62 10.41
CA LEU A 306 7.06 -1.67 10.06
C LEU A 306 7.26 -1.71 8.56
N ASP A 307 8.46 -1.39 8.11
CA ASP A 307 8.89 -1.53 6.73
C ASP A 307 9.60 -2.88 6.55
N VAL A 308 9.34 -3.58 5.45
CA VAL A 308 9.87 -4.93 5.21
C VAL A 308 10.67 -4.95 3.91
N PHE A 309 11.96 -5.26 4.02
CA PHE A 309 12.85 -5.51 2.90
C PHE A 309 13.10 -7.02 2.81
N ALA A 310 12.28 -7.68 2.00
CA ALA A 310 12.34 -9.12 1.77
C ALA A 310 13.25 -9.39 0.57
N CYS A 311 14.49 -9.78 0.83
CA CYS A 311 15.51 -10.01 -0.19
C CYS A 311 15.96 -11.46 -0.18
N SER A 312 15.30 -12.30 -0.97
CA SER A 312 15.56 -13.73 -1.06
C SER A 312 15.05 -14.30 -2.37
N LEU A 313 15.70 -15.35 -2.85
CA LEU A 313 15.19 -16.15 -3.98
C LEU A 313 14.01 -17.04 -3.58
N ASP A 314 13.90 -17.38 -2.30
CA ASP A 314 12.80 -18.17 -1.74
C ASP A 314 11.88 -17.29 -0.91
N GLN A 315 10.75 -17.81 -0.49
CA GLN A 315 9.78 -17.14 0.35
C GLN A 315 10.35 -16.85 1.75
N VAL A 316 10.02 -15.69 2.30
CA VAL A 316 10.47 -15.26 3.63
C VAL A 316 9.40 -15.37 4.73
N GLY A 317 8.14 -15.58 4.35
CA GLY A 317 6.98 -15.53 5.24
C GLY A 317 6.26 -14.18 5.19
N LEU A 318 6.35 -13.47 4.06
CA LEU A 318 5.69 -12.18 3.90
C LEU A 318 4.16 -12.31 4.00
N ALA A 319 3.59 -13.41 3.52
CA ALA A 319 2.15 -13.65 3.60
C ALA A 319 1.61 -13.62 5.05
N GLU A 320 2.39 -14.12 6.02
CA GLU A 320 2.05 -14.11 7.43
C GLU A 320 2.29 -12.74 8.10
N MET A 321 3.39 -12.06 7.73
CA MET A 321 3.78 -10.79 8.36
C MET A 321 3.20 -9.55 7.69
N LYS A 322 2.57 -9.67 6.52
CA LYS A 322 2.01 -8.54 5.73
C LYS A 322 1.09 -7.64 6.54
N VAL A 323 0.36 -8.19 7.50
CA VAL A 323 -0.58 -7.45 8.35
C VAL A 323 0.11 -6.30 9.12
N CYS A 324 1.40 -6.44 9.42
CA CYS A 324 2.17 -5.37 10.05
C CYS A 324 2.34 -4.17 9.10
N ALA A 325 2.73 -4.41 7.85
CA ALA A 325 2.87 -3.35 6.85
C ALA A 325 1.48 -2.79 6.44
N GLU A 326 0.49 -3.65 6.24
CA GLU A 326 -0.88 -3.28 5.88
C GLU A 326 -1.49 -2.30 6.89
N LYS A 327 -1.48 -2.64 8.18
CA LYS A 327 -2.12 -1.82 9.21
C LYS A 327 -1.34 -0.57 9.58
N THR A 328 -0.01 -0.61 9.47
CA THR A 328 0.84 0.53 9.86
C THR A 328 1.17 1.46 8.71
N GLY A 329 0.84 1.10 7.46
CA GLY A 329 1.26 1.84 6.28
C GLY A 329 2.75 1.71 5.99
N GLY A 330 3.40 0.67 6.52
CA GLY A 330 4.79 0.35 6.23
C GLY A 330 5.03 0.03 4.77
N MET A 331 6.23 0.24 4.31
CA MET A 331 6.67 -0.05 2.95
C MET A 331 7.12 -1.51 2.85
N VAL A 332 6.90 -2.13 1.69
CA VAL A 332 7.39 -3.47 1.42
C VAL A 332 8.18 -3.45 0.12
N VAL A 333 9.40 -3.95 0.16
CA VAL A 333 10.25 -4.15 -1.02
C VAL A 333 10.54 -5.64 -1.13
N LEU A 334 10.21 -6.23 -2.28
CA LEU A 334 10.51 -7.62 -2.60
C LEU A 334 11.61 -7.65 -3.66
N ALA A 335 12.75 -8.26 -3.34
CA ALA A 335 13.89 -8.37 -4.24
C ALA A 335 14.52 -9.76 -4.12
N GLU A 336 15.30 -10.15 -5.12
CA GLU A 336 15.98 -11.45 -5.16
C GLU A 336 17.21 -11.51 -4.21
N SER A 337 17.78 -10.34 -3.86
CA SER A 337 19.06 -10.22 -3.15
C SER A 337 19.23 -8.80 -2.59
N PHE A 338 20.00 -8.65 -1.51
CA PHE A 338 20.46 -7.35 -1.00
C PHE A 338 21.49 -6.68 -1.91
N ALA A 339 22.10 -7.42 -2.84
CA ALA A 339 22.97 -6.87 -3.88
C ALA A 339 22.18 -6.29 -5.06
N ASN A 340 20.89 -6.60 -5.19
CA ASN A 340 20.03 -6.18 -6.31
C ASN A 340 19.75 -4.67 -6.29
N THR A 341 19.71 -4.05 -7.46
CA THR A 341 19.41 -2.62 -7.63
C THR A 341 18.01 -2.25 -7.12
N VAL A 342 17.03 -3.14 -7.27
CA VAL A 342 15.66 -2.94 -6.73
C VAL A 342 15.71 -2.63 -5.23
N PHE A 343 16.43 -3.44 -4.45
CA PHE A 343 16.61 -3.19 -3.03
C PHE A 343 17.41 -1.91 -2.78
N LYS A 344 18.62 -1.80 -3.34
CA LYS A 344 19.54 -0.69 -3.05
C LYS A 344 18.91 0.67 -3.36
N THR A 345 18.32 0.80 -4.55
CA THR A 345 17.70 2.06 -4.96
C THR A 345 16.45 2.38 -4.16
N SER A 346 15.57 1.39 -3.92
CA SER A 346 14.37 1.60 -3.08
C SER A 346 14.75 2.01 -1.66
N PHE A 347 15.74 1.34 -1.07
CA PHE A 347 16.19 1.63 0.28
C PHE A 347 16.79 3.04 0.41
N THR A 348 17.64 3.46 -0.54
CA THR A 348 18.23 4.80 -0.58
C THR A 348 17.15 5.89 -0.73
N ARG A 349 16.16 5.69 -1.62
CA ARG A 349 15.06 6.65 -1.82
C ARG A 349 14.19 6.86 -0.59
N MET A 350 14.11 5.89 0.29
CA MET A 350 13.34 6.02 1.52
C MET A 350 13.82 7.18 2.42
N PHE A 351 15.09 7.55 2.29
CA PHE A 351 15.73 8.61 3.06
C PHE A 351 15.91 9.92 2.28
N SER A 352 15.52 9.97 1.01
CA SER A 352 15.57 11.19 0.20
C SER A 352 14.54 12.20 0.73
N VAL A 353 15.01 13.37 1.14
CA VAL A 353 14.17 14.42 1.75
C VAL A 353 13.78 15.50 0.75
N GLU A 354 14.62 15.74 -0.26
CA GLU A 354 14.44 16.79 -1.27
C GLU A 354 14.55 16.23 -2.69
N GLY A 355 13.85 16.88 -3.63
CA GLY A 355 13.86 16.53 -5.05
C GLY A 355 12.60 15.80 -5.52
N GLU A 356 12.53 15.51 -6.82
CA GLU A 356 11.40 14.80 -7.44
C GLU A 356 11.29 13.35 -6.94
N ASP A 357 12.39 12.79 -6.44
CA ASP A 357 12.47 11.41 -5.94
C ASP A 357 12.08 11.26 -4.46
N ALA A 358 11.82 12.38 -3.76
CA ALA A 358 11.46 12.36 -2.35
C ALA A 358 10.06 11.74 -2.14
N LEU A 359 9.98 10.69 -1.33
CA LEU A 359 8.72 10.01 -1.02
C LEU A 359 7.75 10.86 -0.19
N GLY A 360 8.20 11.98 0.37
CA GLY A 360 7.38 12.89 1.17
C GLY A 360 6.65 12.18 2.32
N VAL A 361 7.33 11.25 3.00
CA VAL A 361 6.69 10.37 3.99
C VAL A 361 6.23 11.16 5.20
N SER A 362 4.92 11.24 5.38
CA SER A 362 4.25 11.79 6.56
C SER A 362 3.93 10.68 7.56
N SER A 363 3.84 11.02 8.85
CA SER A 363 3.67 10.06 9.93
C SER A 363 2.54 10.44 10.88
N GLY A 364 2.14 9.49 11.73
CA GLY A 364 1.16 9.72 12.80
C GLY A 364 -0.20 10.17 12.30
N GLY A 365 -0.59 9.77 11.07
CA GLY A 365 -1.81 10.19 10.42
C GLY A 365 -3.08 9.65 11.06
N VAL A 366 -4.15 10.44 10.97
CA VAL A 366 -5.54 10.02 11.22
C VAL A 366 -6.39 10.51 10.07
N PHE A 367 -7.09 9.57 9.45
CA PHE A 367 -8.05 9.85 8.39
C PHE A 367 -9.47 9.67 8.93
N GLU A 368 -10.32 10.67 8.77
CA GLU A 368 -11.71 10.67 9.23
C GLU A 368 -12.66 10.95 8.07
N VAL A 369 -13.77 10.24 8.05
CA VAL A 369 -14.85 10.44 7.08
C VAL A 369 -16.11 10.88 7.80
N ILE A 370 -16.68 11.99 7.36
CA ILE A 370 -17.94 12.53 7.88
C ILE A 370 -18.95 12.54 6.74
N THR A 371 -20.08 11.88 6.95
CA THR A 371 -21.13 11.74 5.95
C THR A 371 -22.40 12.46 6.37
N SER A 372 -23.21 12.90 5.42
CA SER A 372 -24.61 13.28 5.69
C SER A 372 -25.41 12.06 6.11
N ARG A 373 -26.56 12.28 6.78
CA ARG A 373 -27.35 11.23 7.46
C ARG A 373 -27.79 10.06 6.57
N ASP A 374 -27.91 10.32 5.26
CA ASP A 374 -28.40 9.34 4.30
C ASP A 374 -27.29 8.41 3.76
N VAL A 375 -26.04 8.60 4.19
CA VAL A 375 -24.89 7.83 3.75
C VAL A 375 -24.18 7.24 4.96
N ARG A 376 -23.93 5.93 4.94
CA ARG A 376 -23.18 5.19 5.95
C ARG A 376 -21.82 4.77 5.39
N THR A 377 -20.79 4.79 6.22
CA THR A 377 -19.45 4.31 5.87
C THR A 377 -19.41 2.80 6.07
N ALA A 378 -19.16 2.04 4.98
CA ALA A 378 -19.01 0.59 5.05
C ALA A 378 -17.59 0.18 5.49
N GLY A 379 -16.59 0.97 5.14
CA GLY A 379 -15.20 0.74 5.55
C GLY A 379 -14.19 1.23 4.54
N CYS A 380 -12.95 0.79 4.74
CA CYS A 380 -11.82 1.26 3.97
C CYS A 380 -10.88 0.11 3.62
N VAL A 381 -10.43 0.03 2.35
CA VAL A 381 -9.34 -0.84 1.91
C VAL A 381 -8.13 0.02 1.59
N GLY A 382 -7.01 -0.24 2.26
CA GLY A 382 -5.78 0.51 2.13
C GLY A 382 -4.88 0.34 3.35
N PRO A 383 -3.72 1.02 3.38
CA PRO A 383 -2.72 0.89 4.46
C PRO A 383 -3.16 1.63 5.73
N CYS A 384 -4.13 1.09 6.44
CA CYS A 384 -4.73 1.74 7.61
C CYS A 384 -5.25 0.74 8.65
N ALA A 385 -5.40 1.20 9.89
CA ALA A 385 -6.03 0.47 10.97
C ALA A 385 -7.28 1.21 11.48
N ALA A 386 -8.39 0.49 11.69
CA ALA A 386 -9.62 1.05 12.20
C ALA A 386 -9.43 1.60 13.63
N LEU A 387 -9.95 2.80 13.89
CA LEU A 387 -10.04 3.39 15.21
C LEU A 387 -11.45 3.21 15.76
N ASP A 388 -11.60 3.04 17.08
CA ASP A 388 -12.91 2.98 17.71
C ASP A 388 -13.51 4.41 17.79
N LYS A 389 -13.94 4.92 16.64
CA LYS A 389 -14.54 6.25 16.50
C LYS A 389 -15.71 6.22 15.53
N LYS A 390 -16.84 6.73 15.96
CA LYS A 390 -18.06 6.91 15.15
C LYS A 390 -18.47 8.38 15.22
N THR A 391 -18.57 9.03 14.08
CA THR A 391 -18.85 10.47 13.99
C THR A 391 -20.27 10.81 14.44
N LEU A 392 -21.25 9.99 14.04
CA LEU A 392 -22.65 10.12 14.38
C LEU A 392 -23.26 8.74 14.64
N PRO A 393 -24.32 8.64 15.46
CA PRO A 393 -25.12 7.42 15.54
C PRO A 393 -25.62 7.01 14.14
N GLY A 394 -25.40 5.75 13.76
CA GLY A 394 -25.82 5.23 12.46
C GLY A 394 -24.93 5.65 11.26
N ALA A 395 -23.76 6.27 11.49
CA ALA A 395 -22.83 6.64 10.43
C ALA A 395 -22.06 5.45 9.82
N VAL A 396 -22.16 4.26 10.39
CA VAL A 396 -21.45 3.06 9.97
C VAL A 396 -22.46 2.04 9.44
N ALA A 397 -22.12 1.40 8.32
CA ALA A 397 -22.93 0.32 7.73
C ALA A 397 -22.80 -0.98 8.54
N ASP A 398 -23.80 -1.84 8.42
CA ASP A 398 -23.82 -3.12 9.13
C ASP A 398 -22.84 -4.13 8.51
N ALA A 399 -22.71 -4.12 7.16
CA ALA A 399 -21.75 -4.94 6.44
C ALA A 399 -20.45 -4.17 6.22
N ALA A 400 -19.34 -4.72 6.68
CA ALA A 400 -18.01 -4.11 6.52
C ALA A 400 -17.35 -4.51 5.21
N ILE A 401 -16.64 -3.55 4.60
CA ILE A 401 -15.72 -3.78 3.48
C ILE A 401 -14.35 -3.23 3.89
N GLY A 402 -13.34 -4.10 3.96
CA GLY A 402 -12.03 -3.70 4.49
C GLY A 402 -12.04 -3.43 5.99
N ALA A 403 -11.28 -2.46 6.43
CA ALA A 403 -11.26 -1.98 7.81
C ALA A 403 -12.56 -1.19 8.11
N GLY A 404 -13.59 -1.89 8.56
CA GLY A 404 -14.92 -1.34 8.81
C GLY A 404 -15.23 -1.11 10.29
N GLY A 405 -16.53 -0.87 10.61
CA GLY A 405 -17.00 -0.65 11.97
C GLY A 405 -16.66 0.75 12.53
N THR A 406 -16.07 1.62 11.73
CA THR A 406 -15.59 2.94 12.14
C THR A 406 -15.80 3.99 11.04
N THR A 407 -15.62 5.25 11.41
CA THR A 407 -15.50 6.39 10.49
C THR A 407 -14.11 7.04 10.55
N ALA A 408 -13.15 6.43 11.25
CA ALA A 408 -11.81 6.96 11.39
C ALA A 408 -10.75 5.86 11.37
N TRP A 409 -9.61 6.14 10.73
CA TRP A 409 -8.51 5.19 10.58
C TRP A 409 -7.18 5.83 10.96
N LYS A 410 -6.32 5.01 11.58
CA LYS A 410 -4.94 5.36 11.85
C LYS A 410 -4.08 5.07 10.62
N LEU A 411 -3.23 6.01 10.27
CA LEU A 411 -2.21 5.94 9.22
C LEU A 411 -0.86 6.20 9.88
N CYS A 412 -0.14 5.16 10.31
CA CYS A 412 1.13 5.38 11.01
C CYS A 412 2.18 5.97 10.07
N SER A 413 2.14 5.59 8.78
CA SER A 413 3.00 6.12 7.73
C SER A 413 2.20 6.25 6.43
N MET A 414 2.44 7.32 5.67
CA MET A 414 1.88 7.54 4.34
C MET A 414 2.85 8.33 3.46
N SER A 415 2.88 8.02 2.18
CA SER A 415 3.61 8.74 1.13
C SER A 415 2.65 9.60 0.30
N THR A 416 3.18 10.35 -0.65
CA THR A 416 2.39 11.14 -1.61
C THR A 416 1.43 10.28 -2.44
N ASP A 417 1.82 9.03 -2.77
CA ASP A 417 1.04 8.11 -3.59
C ASP A 417 0.08 7.23 -2.79
N THR A 418 0.11 7.34 -1.45
CA THR A 418 -0.80 6.55 -0.60
C THR A 418 -2.24 6.92 -0.87
N SER A 419 -3.04 5.97 -1.28
CA SER A 419 -4.47 6.12 -1.50
C SER A 419 -5.30 5.12 -0.71
N LEU A 420 -6.54 5.49 -0.42
CA LEU A 420 -7.51 4.70 0.33
C LEU A 420 -8.77 4.52 -0.50
N ALA A 421 -9.30 3.30 -0.55
CA ALA A 421 -10.61 3.02 -1.12
C ALA A 421 -11.67 3.00 0.00
N VAL A 422 -12.52 4.02 0.05
CA VAL A 422 -13.60 4.13 1.04
C VAL A 422 -14.92 3.70 0.41
N TYR A 423 -15.63 2.79 1.08
CA TYR A 423 -16.89 2.24 0.62
C TYR A 423 -18.05 2.79 1.45
N PHE A 424 -19.17 3.07 0.78
CA PHE A 424 -20.34 3.67 1.37
C PHE A 424 -21.60 2.85 1.07
N GLU A 425 -22.59 2.98 1.95
CA GLU A 425 -23.93 2.42 1.82
C GLU A 425 -24.97 3.52 1.97
N VAL A 426 -26.09 3.42 1.25
CA VAL A 426 -27.24 4.32 1.42
C VAL A 426 -28.05 3.89 2.63
N ALA A 427 -28.25 4.79 3.59
CA ALA A 427 -28.80 4.47 4.92
C ALA A 427 -30.23 3.86 4.92
N ASN A 428 -31.02 4.08 3.87
CA ASN A 428 -32.42 3.65 3.78
C ASN A 428 -32.67 2.53 2.74
N ALA A 429 -31.64 1.85 2.26
CA ALA A 429 -31.78 0.73 1.33
C ALA A 429 -32.44 -0.54 1.94
N GLY A 430 -32.71 -0.55 3.25
CA GLY A 430 -33.27 -1.68 4.01
C GLY A 430 -34.78 -1.65 4.26
N GLY A 431 -35.56 -0.95 3.45
CA GLY A 431 -37.03 -1.09 3.44
C GLY A 431 -37.43 -2.41 2.79
N LYS A 432 -38.25 -3.24 3.50
CA LYS A 432 -38.78 -4.57 3.20
C LYS A 432 -38.70 -4.92 1.70
N GLU A 433 -38.10 -6.07 1.39
CA GLU A 433 -38.22 -6.73 0.09
C GLU A 433 -39.68 -6.67 -0.38
N GLY A 434 -39.95 -5.93 -1.44
CA GLY A 434 -41.26 -5.88 -2.08
C GLY A 434 -41.80 -4.50 -2.44
N SER A 435 -41.21 -3.41 -2.05
CA SER A 435 -41.56 -2.11 -2.61
C SER A 435 -40.37 -1.48 -3.33
N ALA A 436 -40.45 -1.42 -4.64
CA ALA A 436 -39.76 -0.41 -5.46
C ALA A 436 -40.28 0.98 -5.03
N GLY A 437 -40.15 1.29 -3.75
CA GLY A 437 -40.57 2.54 -3.13
C GLY A 437 -39.36 3.46 -3.13
N THR A 438 -39.31 4.33 -4.12
CA THR A 438 -38.74 5.66 -3.99
C THR A 438 -38.98 6.17 -2.58
N VAL A 439 -37.95 6.14 -1.72
CA VAL A 439 -37.93 7.03 -0.57
C VAL A 439 -37.73 8.41 -1.16
N PRO A 440 -38.74 9.29 -1.13
CA PRO A 440 -38.49 10.66 -1.52
C PRO A 440 -37.47 11.17 -0.50
N PRO A 441 -36.29 11.66 -0.93
CA PRO A 441 -35.54 12.56 -0.09
C PRO A 441 -36.55 13.61 0.33
N SER A 442 -36.64 13.93 1.62
CA SER A 442 -37.45 15.07 2.07
C SER A 442 -37.20 16.17 1.06
N GLN A 443 -38.24 16.76 0.49
CA GLN A 443 -38.22 17.66 -0.70
C GLN A 443 -37.19 18.79 -0.65
N GLN A 444 -36.37 18.86 0.40
CA GLN A 444 -35.31 19.85 0.63
C GLN A 444 -33.89 19.36 0.38
N GLN A 445 -33.64 18.04 0.16
CA GLN A 445 -32.27 17.52 -0.02
C GLN A 445 -32.11 16.73 -1.30
N GLN A 446 -31.74 17.44 -2.35
CA GLN A 446 -31.37 16.83 -3.64
C GLN A 446 -29.90 16.35 -3.69
N GLN A 447 -29.14 16.52 -2.58
CA GLN A 447 -27.71 16.22 -2.55
C GLN A 447 -27.25 15.70 -1.19
N PHE A 448 -26.18 14.91 -1.18
CA PHE A 448 -25.50 14.47 0.03
C PHE A 448 -24.08 15.04 0.08
N PHE A 449 -23.51 15.04 1.28
CA PHE A 449 -22.18 15.60 1.55
C PHE A 449 -21.26 14.56 2.13
N LEU A 450 -20.00 14.60 1.70
CA LEU A 450 -18.89 13.84 2.26
C LEU A 450 -17.77 14.81 2.62
N GLN A 451 -17.18 14.64 3.80
CA GLN A 451 -16.00 15.37 4.19
C GLN A 451 -14.91 14.39 4.63
N PHE A 452 -13.76 14.52 4.02
CA PHE A 452 -12.54 13.77 4.30
C PHE A 452 -11.60 14.67 5.09
N VAL A 453 -11.20 14.23 6.27
CA VAL A 453 -10.31 14.99 7.16
C VAL A 453 -9.07 14.14 7.44
N THR A 454 -7.92 14.59 6.98
CA THR A 454 -6.65 13.91 7.18
C THR A 454 -5.75 14.79 8.05
N THR A 455 -5.35 14.30 9.21
CA THR A 455 -4.35 14.93 10.06
C THR A 455 -3.06 14.12 9.96
N ALA A 456 -1.91 14.77 9.78
CA ALA A 456 -0.61 14.09 9.73
C ALA A 456 0.53 15.03 10.12
N THR A 457 1.64 14.42 10.50
CA THR A 457 2.92 15.11 10.69
C THR A 457 3.74 15.02 9.41
N THR A 458 4.12 16.16 8.86
CA THR A 458 4.98 16.26 7.67
C THR A 458 6.41 15.84 7.98
N PRO A 459 7.27 15.58 6.98
CA PRO A 459 8.70 15.36 7.18
C PRO A 459 9.41 16.51 7.92
N ALA A 460 8.92 17.75 7.75
CA ALA A 460 9.42 18.94 8.45
C ALA A 460 9.00 19.05 9.93
N GLY A 461 8.24 18.05 10.43
CA GLY A 461 7.75 18.01 11.80
C GLY A 461 6.51 18.87 12.09
N GLU A 462 5.90 19.47 11.07
CA GLU A 462 4.67 20.26 11.22
C GLU A 462 3.44 19.34 11.24
N THR A 463 2.48 19.63 12.12
CA THR A 463 1.19 18.94 12.08
C THR A 463 0.27 19.68 11.13
N ARG A 464 -0.15 19.00 10.05
CA ARG A 464 -1.10 19.52 9.08
C ARG A 464 -2.40 18.75 9.12
N LEU A 465 -3.48 19.49 8.85
CA LEU A 465 -4.82 18.93 8.73
C LEU A 465 -5.40 19.35 7.39
N ARG A 466 -5.68 18.39 6.52
CA ARG A 466 -6.32 18.59 5.23
C ARG A 466 -7.79 18.24 5.31
N VAL A 467 -8.65 19.13 4.84
CA VAL A 467 -10.10 18.97 4.80
C VAL A 467 -10.55 19.05 3.35
N THR A 468 -11.16 17.99 2.84
CA THR A 468 -11.81 17.98 1.52
C THR A 468 -13.31 17.74 1.71
N THR A 469 -14.14 18.67 1.27
CA THR A 469 -15.59 18.54 1.33
C THR A 469 -16.15 18.43 -0.08
N THR A 470 -16.91 17.39 -0.37
CA THR A 470 -17.55 17.17 -1.65
C THR A 470 -19.05 16.92 -1.49
N THR A 471 -19.79 17.20 -2.55
CA THR A 471 -21.23 16.93 -2.63
C THR A 471 -21.54 16.22 -3.93
N ARG A 472 -22.58 15.40 -3.90
CA ARG A 472 -23.18 14.77 -5.08
C ARG A 472 -24.68 14.87 -4.99
N ARG A 473 -25.34 14.88 -6.15
CA ARG A 473 -26.79 14.86 -6.23
C ARG A 473 -27.30 13.42 -6.08
N TRP A 474 -28.43 13.29 -5.43
CA TRP A 474 -29.21 12.08 -5.54
C TRP A 474 -29.84 12.03 -6.93
N THR A 475 -29.82 10.84 -7.52
CA THR A 475 -30.56 10.57 -8.75
C THR A 475 -31.46 9.37 -8.56
N ASP A 476 -32.55 9.32 -9.32
CA ASP A 476 -33.38 8.11 -9.36
C ASP A 476 -32.58 6.98 -10.04
N GLY A 477 -32.56 5.81 -9.42
CA GLY A 477 -31.95 4.61 -10.00
C GLY A 477 -32.52 4.23 -11.37
N GLY A 478 -33.72 4.69 -11.73
CA GLY A 478 -34.31 4.59 -13.07
C GLY A 478 -33.66 5.49 -14.11
N ASN A 479 -33.06 6.61 -13.72
CA ASN A 479 -32.38 7.53 -14.63
C ASN A 479 -30.97 7.05 -14.96
N VAL A 480 -30.86 6.16 -15.92
CA VAL A 480 -29.60 5.50 -16.34
C VAL A 480 -28.55 6.52 -16.80
N ASN A 481 -28.95 7.59 -17.48
CA ASN A 481 -28.04 8.60 -17.99
C ASN A 481 -27.36 9.40 -16.86
N ASP A 482 -28.12 9.82 -15.84
CA ASP A 482 -27.55 10.55 -14.71
C ASP A 482 -26.61 9.66 -13.86
N VAL A 483 -26.95 8.38 -13.70
CA VAL A 483 -26.07 7.41 -13.03
C VAL A 483 -24.79 7.21 -13.83
N ALA A 484 -24.88 7.03 -15.14
CA ALA A 484 -23.73 6.89 -16.04
C ALA A 484 -22.83 8.12 -16.04
N ALA A 485 -23.42 9.33 -16.03
CA ALA A 485 -22.66 10.59 -15.99
C ALA A 485 -21.77 10.74 -14.73
N GLY A 486 -22.15 10.09 -13.62
CA GLY A 486 -21.37 10.08 -12.38
C GLY A 486 -20.33 8.96 -12.28
N PHE A 487 -20.21 8.09 -13.29
CA PHE A 487 -19.30 6.95 -13.25
C PHE A 487 -17.91 7.32 -13.80
N ASP A 488 -16.88 7.03 -13.01
CA ASP A 488 -15.48 7.07 -13.41
C ASP A 488 -14.98 5.63 -13.58
N GLN A 489 -14.72 5.23 -14.82
CA GLN A 489 -14.34 3.85 -15.15
C GLN A 489 -12.95 3.45 -14.65
N GLU A 490 -12.04 4.40 -14.49
CA GLU A 490 -10.69 4.18 -13.97
C GLU A 490 -10.72 3.96 -12.46
N ALA A 491 -11.37 4.86 -11.73
CA ALA A 491 -11.62 4.70 -10.30
C ALA A 491 -12.45 3.44 -10.02
N GLY A 492 -13.48 3.18 -10.84
CA GLY A 492 -14.32 1.98 -10.74
C GLY A 492 -13.53 0.69 -10.88
N ALA A 493 -12.62 0.60 -11.86
CA ALA A 493 -11.76 -0.57 -12.05
C ALA A 493 -10.83 -0.79 -10.85
N THR A 494 -10.22 0.28 -10.33
CA THR A 494 -9.35 0.23 -9.15
C THR A 494 -10.12 -0.22 -7.89
N LEU A 495 -11.31 0.35 -7.66
CA LEU A 495 -12.15 0.01 -6.51
C LEU A 495 -12.60 -1.46 -6.55
N VAL A 496 -13.01 -1.94 -7.73
CA VAL A 496 -13.39 -3.34 -7.93
C VAL A 496 -12.20 -4.27 -7.72
N ALA A 497 -11.02 -3.93 -8.22
CA ALA A 497 -9.81 -4.73 -8.02
C ALA A 497 -9.44 -4.86 -6.52
N ARG A 498 -9.53 -3.78 -5.75
CA ARG A 498 -9.27 -3.78 -4.31
C ARG A 498 -10.32 -4.58 -3.54
N GLN A 499 -11.60 -4.39 -3.84
CA GLN A 499 -12.68 -5.13 -3.21
C GLN A 499 -12.59 -6.62 -3.51
N LEU A 500 -12.32 -6.99 -4.78
CA LEU A 500 -12.18 -8.37 -5.23
C LEU A 500 -11.05 -9.08 -4.48
N THR A 501 -9.86 -8.48 -4.45
CA THR A 501 -8.69 -9.06 -3.78
C THR A 501 -8.85 -9.10 -2.27
N TRP A 502 -9.51 -8.11 -1.67
CA TRP A 502 -9.87 -8.14 -0.25
C TRP A 502 -10.82 -9.31 0.07
N LYS A 503 -11.87 -9.53 -0.74
CA LYS A 503 -12.77 -10.68 -0.58
C LYS A 503 -12.03 -12.01 -0.70
N MET A 504 -11.11 -12.15 -1.66
CA MET A 504 -10.28 -13.35 -1.83
C MET A 504 -9.40 -13.66 -0.61
N GLU A 505 -9.10 -12.68 0.24
CA GLU A 505 -8.28 -12.87 1.43
C GLU A 505 -9.09 -13.08 2.71
N THR A 506 -10.33 -12.61 2.74
CA THR A 506 -11.15 -12.59 3.95
C THR A 506 -12.32 -13.58 3.94
N GLU A 507 -12.79 -14.01 2.76
CA GLU A 507 -13.92 -14.93 2.62
C GLU A 507 -13.40 -16.33 2.26
N GLU A 508 -13.62 -17.33 3.12
CA GLU A 508 -13.06 -18.69 2.99
C GLU A 508 -13.43 -19.40 1.68
N GLU A 509 -14.64 -19.18 1.14
CA GLU A 509 -15.12 -19.82 -0.08
C GLU A 509 -14.91 -18.97 -1.35
N PHE A 510 -14.22 -17.83 -1.24
CA PHE A 510 -14.04 -16.89 -2.33
C PHE A 510 -12.68 -17.08 -3.01
N ASP A 511 -12.50 -18.24 -3.64
CA ASP A 511 -11.31 -18.63 -4.41
C ASP A 511 -11.22 -17.96 -5.79
N CYS A 512 -10.17 -18.24 -6.56
CA CYS A 512 -9.97 -17.69 -7.90
C CYS A 512 -11.14 -17.95 -8.87
N PRO A 513 -11.72 -19.16 -8.98
CA PRO A 513 -12.94 -19.41 -9.76
C PRO A 513 -14.15 -18.60 -9.28
N ALA A 514 -14.37 -18.46 -7.98
CA ALA A 514 -15.46 -17.66 -7.42
C ALA A 514 -15.27 -16.16 -7.71
N ALA A 515 -14.05 -15.66 -7.56
CA ALA A 515 -13.66 -14.29 -7.88
C ALA A 515 -13.90 -13.97 -9.36
N THR A 516 -13.48 -14.86 -10.26
CA THR A 516 -13.70 -14.72 -11.71
C THR A 516 -15.18 -14.68 -12.04
N ARG A 517 -15.99 -15.59 -11.48
CA ARG A 517 -17.45 -15.61 -11.68
C ARG A 517 -18.12 -14.36 -11.13
N TRP A 518 -17.68 -13.85 -9.99
CA TRP A 518 -18.21 -12.62 -9.39
C TRP A 518 -17.95 -11.42 -10.30
N LEU A 519 -16.73 -11.33 -10.85
CA LEU A 519 -16.31 -10.27 -11.76
C LEU A 519 -17.12 -10.32 -13.07
N ASP A 520 -17.24 -11.49 -13.69
CA ASP A 520 -18.00 -11.69 -14.92
C ASP A 520 -19.48 -11.32 -14.74
N ARG A 521 -20.11 -11.78 -13.66
CA ARG A 521 -21.51 -11.46 -13.35
C ARG A 521 -21.73 -9.96 -13.12
N SER A 522 -20.80 -9.30 -12.43
CA SER A 522 -20.87 -7.86 -12.19
C SER A 522 -20.76 -7.08 -13.50
N LEU A 523 -19.86 -7.49 -14.39
CA LEU A 523 -19.68 -6.88 -15.70
C LEU A 523 -20.90 -7.10 -16.62
N ILE A 524 -21.44 -8.32 -16.66
CA ILE A 524 -22.65 -8.63 -17.46
C ILE A 524 -23.82 -7.75 -16.98
N ARG A 525 -24.07 -7.66 -15.69
CA ARG A 525 -25.14 -6.80 -15.12
C ARG A 525 -24.93 -5.32 -15.46
N LEU A 526 -23.69 -4.84 -15.44
CA LEU A 526 -23.36 -3.48 -15.86
C LEU A 526 -23.70 -3.26 -17.34
N CYS A 527 -23.30 -4.20 -18.20
CA CYS A 527 -23.60 -4.15 -19.64
C CYS A 527 -25.09 -4.21 -19.92
N GLN A 528 -25.86 -5.00 -19.21
CA GLN A 528 -27.32 -5.08 -19.30
C GLN A 528 -27.98 -3.75 -18.89
N ARG A 529 -27.47 -3.11 -17.85
CA ARG A 529 -28.05 -1.88 -17.29
C ARG A 529 -27.74 -0.64 -18.13
N PHE A 530 -26.52 -0.56 -18.67
CA PHE A 530 -25.99 0.63 -19.34
C PHE A 530 -25.74 0.43 -20.85
N GLY A 531 -26.10 -0.73 -21.39
CA GLY A 531 -26.06 -1.00 -22.83
C GLY A 531 -27.37 -0.63 -23.50
N ASP A 532 -27.26 -0.16 -24.74
CA ASP A 532 -28.38 -0.04 -25.67
C ASP A 532 -28.32 -1.24 -26.63
N TYR A 533 -29.38 -2.05 -26.68
CA TYR A 533 -29.42 -3.26 -27.49
C TYR A 533 -30.84 -3.77 -27.74
N ARG A 534 -30.99 -4.54 -28.82
CA ARG A 534 -32.17 -5.36 -29.05
C ARG A 534 -31.96 -6.74 -28.44
N LYS A 535 -33.00 -7.26 -27.81
CA LYS A 535 -32.97 -8.60 -27.21
C LYS A 535 -32.54 -9.65 -28.25
N ASP A 536 -31.68 -10.55 -27.84
CA ASP A 536 -31.11 -11.67 -28.63
C ASP A 536 -30.35 -11.23 -29.91
N ASP A 537 -30.00 -9.93 -30.05
CA ASP A 537 -29.20 -9.40 -31.17
C ASP A 537 -27.86 -8.80 -30.69
N PRO A 538 -26.78 -9.60 -30.57
CA PRO A 538 -25.48 -9.11 -30.13
C PRO A 538 -24.86 -8.02 -31.02
N ALA A 539 -25.25 -7.98 -32.31
CA ALA A 539 -24.72 -6.98 -33.24
C ALA A 539 -25.27 -5.56 -32.97
N SER A 540 -26.45 -5.47 -32.34
CA SER A 540 -27.05 -4.20 -31.94
C SER A 540 -26.47 -3.61 -30.66
N PHE A 541 -25.66 -4.37 -29.90
CA PHE A 541 -25.17 -3.96 -28.59
C PHE A 541 -24.19 -2.78 -28.68
N GLN A 542 -24.51 -1.70 -28.00
CA GLN A 542 -23.67 -0.53 -27.82
C GLN A 542 -23.60 -0.16 -26.33
N LEU A 543 -22.41 -0.03 -25.79
CA LEU A 543 -22.21 0.43 -24.43
C LEU A 543 -22.07 1.95 -24.40
N MET A 544 -22.63 2.59 -23.37
CA MET A 544 -22.49 4.04 -23.19
C MET A 544 -21.01 4.46 -23.14
N PRO A 545 -20.64 5.64 -23.69
CA PRO A 545 -19.24 6.10 -23.75
C PRO A 545 -18.52 6.11 -22.39
N GLN A 546 -19.22 6.39 -21.30
CA GLN A 546 -18.69 6.42 -19.94
C GLN A 546 -18.14 5.05 -19.45
N PHE A 547 -18.52 3.96 -20.12
CA PHE A 547 -18.09 2.60 -19.81
C PHE A 547 -17.26 1.97 -20.93
N SER A 548 -16.82 2.73 -21.92
CA SER A 548 -16.24 2.22 -23.18
C SER A 548 -15.03 1.31 -23.01
N ILE A 549 -14.13 1.62 -22.06
CA ILE A 549 -12.92 0.84 -21.77
C ILE A 549 -13.03 -0.01 -20.48
N TYR A 550 -14.12 0.15 -19.72
CA TYR A 550 -14.29 -0.61 -18.47
C TYR A 550 -14.29 -2.13 -18.67
N PRO A 551 -14.93 -2.72 -19.69
CA PRO A 551 -14.84 -4.16 -19.97
C PRO A 551 -13.41 -4.64 -20.24
N GLN A 552 -12.57 -3.80 -20.86
CA GLN A 552 -11.17 -4.12 -21.11
C GLN A 552 -10.36 -4.13 -19.80
N PHE A 553 -10.59 -3.20 -18.88
CA PHE A 553 -10.01 -3.26 -17.54
C PHE A 553 -10.42 -4.54 -16.81
N MET A 554 -11.69 -4.94 -16.88
CA MET A 554 -12.18 -6.17 -16.24
C MET A 554 -11.58 -7.43 -16.89
N PHE A 555 -11.40 -7.43 -18.21
CA PHE A 555 -10.70 -8.50 -18.93
C PHE A 555 -9.25 -8.65 -18.42
N ASN A 556 -8.52 -7.56 -18.32
CA ASN A 556 -7.14 -7.59 -17.85
C ASN A 556 -7.05 -7.91 -16.34
N LEU A 557 -7.95 -7.40 -15.50
CA LEU A 557 -8.02 -7.73 -14.07
C LEU A 557 -8.24 -9.23 -13.86
N ARG A 558 -9.15 -9.83 -14.61
CA ARG A 558 -9.48 -11.24 -14.57
C ARG A 558 -8.26 -12.14 -14.81
N ARG A 559 -7.32 -11.68 -15.64
CA ARG A 559 -6.09 -12.38 -16.02
C ARG A 559 -4.89 -11.96 -15.16
N SER A 560 -5.04 -10.94 -14.34
CA SER A 560 -3.95 -10.36 -13.58
C SER A 560 -3.42 -11.32 -12.50
N GLN A 561 -2.19 -11.09 -12.10
CA GLN A 561 -1.52 -11.80 -10.99
C GLN A 561 -2.20 -11.59 -9.62
N PHE A 562 -3.11 -10.62 -9.51
CA PHE A 562 -3.90 -10.39 -8.29
C PHE A 562 -5.01 -11.42 -8.10
N VAL A 563 -5.53 -11.97 -9.20
CA VAL A 563 -6.61 -12.96 -9.26
C VAL A 563 -6.05 -14.34 -9.58
N GLN A 564 -5.24 -14.43 -10.64
CA GLN A 564 -4.62 -15.69 -11.08
C GLN A 564 -3.30 -15.92 -10.32
N VAL A 565 -3.39 -16.58 -9.17
CA VAL A 565 -2.23 -16.78 -8.28
C VAL A 565 -1.38 -18.00 -8.62
N PHE A 566 -1.72 -18.73 -9.69
CA PHE A 566 -1.11 -20.01 -10.04
C PHE A 566 0.43 -19.95 -10.21
N ASN A 567 0.92 -18.88 -10.80
CA ASN A 567 2.36 -18.68 -11.05
C ASN A 567 3.06 -17.86 -9.95
N ASN A 568 2.37 -17.51 -8.88
CA ASN A 568 2.92 -16.70 -7.79
C ASN A 568 3.05 -17.56 -6.52
N SER A 569 4.08 -17.28 -5.74
CA SER A 569 4.11 -17.73 -4.36
C SER A 569 3.11 -16.94 -3.49
N PRO A 570 2.71 -17.45 -2.31
CA PRO A 570 1.93 -16.70 -1.35
C PRO A 570 2.55 -15.34 -0.96
N ASP A 571 3.88 -15.27 -0.86
CA ASP A 571 4.59 -14.03 -0.54
C ASP A 571 4.51 -13.00 -1.68
N GLU A 572 4.67 -13.42 -2.93
CA GLU A 572 4.49 -12.55 -4.10
C GLU A 572 3.05 -12.05 -4.19
N THR A 573 2.07 -12.93 -3.97
CA THR A 573 0.64 -12.54 -3.97
C THR A 573 0.36 -11.51 -2.88
N ALA A 574 0.88 -11.72 -1.67
CA ALA A 574 0.76 -10.78 -0.57
C ALA A 574 1.38 -9.41 -0.92
N TYR A 575 2.58 -9.41 -1.51
CA TYR A 575 3.26 -8.19 -1.95
C TYR A 575 2.44 -7.43 -3.01
N TYR A 576 2.01 -8.12 -4.08
CA TYR A 576 1.26 -7.47 -5.16
C TYR A 576 -0.05 -6.85 -4.66
N ARG A 577 -0.78 -7.54 -3.79
CA ARG A 577 -2.05 -7.04 -3.23
C ARG A 577 -1.83 -5.89 -2.27
N LEU A 578 -0.81 -5.92 -1.42
CA LEU A 578 -0.44 -4.80 -0.54
C LEU A 578 -0.17 -3.53 -1.34
N VAL A 579 0.60 -3.64 -2.44
CA VAL A 579 0.90 -2.51 -3.31
C VAL A 579 -0.36 -2.01 -4.01
N LEU A 580 -1.20 -2.89 -4.57
CA LEU A 580 -2.48 -2.52 -5.19
C LEU A 580 -3.40 -1.75 -4.22
N TRP A 581 -3.41 -2.11 -2.94
CA TRP A 581 -4.29 -1.49 -1.95
C TRP A 581 -3.85 -0.10 -1.53
N ARG A 582 -2.60 0.27 -1.78
CA ARG A 582 -2.02 1.55 -1.32
C ARG A 582 -1.78 2.57 -2.44
N GLU A 583 -1.61 2.13 -3.69
CA GLU A 583 -1.20 3.00 -4.79
C GLU A 583 -2.34 3.86 -5.33
N CYS A 584 -2.01 4.99 -5.98
CA CYS A 584 -2.99 5.86 -6.64
C CYS A 584 -3.73 5.14 -7.79
N VAL A 585 -4.81 5.74 -8.30
CA VAL A 585 -5.62 5.14 -9.37
C VAL A 585 -4.78 4.88 -10.62
N LEU A 586 -3.95 5.83 -11.05
CA LEU A 586 -3.10 5.68 -12.25
C LEU A 586 -2.15 4.49 -12.13
N ASN A 587 -1.44 4.37 -11.02
CA ASN A 587 -0.54 3.25 -10.77
C ASN A 587 -1.31 1.92 -10.67
N SER A 588 -2.49 1.92 -10.06
CA SER A 588 -3.36 0.73 -9.98
C SER A 588 -3.81 0.27 -11.36
N LEU A 589 -4.10 1.20 -12.28
CA LEU A 589 -4.47 0.86 -13.66
C LEU A 589 -3.31 0.24 -14.44
N VAL A 590 -2.08 0.75 -14.29
CA VAL A 590 -0.89 0.13 -14.90
C VAL A 590 -0.67 -1.29 -14.37
N MET A 591 -0.98 -1.54 -13.08
CA MET A 591 -0.95 -2.90 -12.51
C MET A 591 -2.02 -3.82 -13.11
N ILE A 592 -3.23 -3.30 -13.35
CA ILE A 592 -4.35 -4.06 -13.92
C ILE A 592 -4.14 -4.29 -15.42
N GLN A 593 -3.82 -3.24 -16.14
CA GLN A 593 -3.60 -3.23 -17.59
C GLN A 593 -2.26 -2.55 -17.89
N PRO A 594 -1.18 -3.33 -18.03
CA PRO A 594 0.13 -2.80 -18.41
C PRO A 594 0.09 -1.95 -19.68
N THR A 595 0.98 -0.98 -19.79
CA THR A 595 1.14 -0.16 -20.99
C THR A 595 2.27 -0.69 -21.85
N LEU A 596 2.09 -0.60 -23.17
CA LEU A 596 3.07 -1.07 -24.16
C LEU A 596 3.34 0.04 -25.17
N MET A 597 4.62 0.45 -25.29
CA MET A 597 5.11 1.44 -26.24
C MET A 597 6.01 0.78 -27.27
N ALA A 598 5.84 1.14 -28.54
CA ALA A 598 6.69 0.68 -29.63
C ALA A 598 7.61 1.80 -30.14
N TYR A 599 8.86 1.43 -30.38
CA TYR A 599 9.91 2.29 -30.92
C TYR A 599 10.40 1.71 -32.25
N SER A 600 10.41 2.54 -33.29
CA SER A 600 10.84 2.14 -34.63
C SER A 600 11.50 3.30 -35.35
N PHE A 601 12.12 3.05 -36.51
CA PHE A 601 12.66 4.09 -37.36
C PHE A 601 11.61 4.97 -38.03
N ASN A 602 10.33 4.59 -37.98
CA ASN A 602 9.27 5.20 -38.78
C ASN A 602 8.60 6.40 -38.09
N GLY A 603 9.01 6.79 -36.88
CA GLY A 603 8.42 7.90 -36.17
C GLY A 603 8.73 7.93 -34.67
N PRO A 604 8.07 8.83 -33.92
CA PRO A 604 8.21 8.88 -32.47
C PRO A 604 7.61 7.62 -31.82
N PRO A 605 7.93 7.35 -30.54
CA PRO A 605 7.33 6.25 -29.79
C PRO A 605 5.79 6.31 -29.83
N GLU A 606 5.15 5.18 -30.08
CA GLU A 606 3.70 5.08 -30.18
C GLU A 606 3.13 4.01 -29.23
N PRO A 607 1.96 4.25 -28.60
CA PRO A 607 1.28 3.22 -27.82
C PRO A 607 0.73 2.15 -28.75
N VAL A 608 0.97 0.88 -28.39
CA VAL A 608 0.48 -0.27 -29.15
C VAL A 608 -0.39 -1.17 -28.28
N LEU A 609 -1.15 -2.05 -28.90
CA LEU A 609 -2.02 -2.97 -28.18
C LEU A 609 -1.20 -3.93 -27.30
N LEU A 610 -1.71 -4.23 -26.12
CA LEU A 610 -1.15 -5.26 -25.23
C LEU A 610 -1.49 -6.65 -25.77
N ASP A 611 -0.95 -6.96 -26.95
CA ASP A 611 -1.28 -8.12 -27.75
C ASP A 611 -0.03 -8.65 -28.46
N VAL A 612 0.02 -9.95 -28.73
CA VAL A 612 1.14 -10.60 -29.44
C VAL A 612 1.34 -10.06 -30.86
N CYS A 613 0.33 -9.49 -31.49
CA CYS A 613 0.46 -8.86 -32.81
C CYS A 613 1.34 -7.59 -32.79
N SER A 614 1.58 -7.02 -31.62
CA SER A 614 2.47 -5.84 -31.46
C SER A 614 3.95 -6.22 -31.57
N ILE A 615 4.31 -7.49 -31.48
CA ILE A 615 5.67 -7.96 -31.66
C ILE A 615 6.02 -7.92 -33.15
N ALA A 616 7.09 -7.19 -33.49
CA ALA A 616 7.69 -7.18 -34.83
C ALA A 616 9.21 -7.24 -34.74
N PRO A 617 9.89 -7.80 -35.76
CA PRO A 617 11.34 -8.02 -35.72
C PRO A 617 12.15 -6.71 -35.74
N ASP A 618 11.59 -5.64 -36.29
CA ASP A 618 12.22 -4.35 -36.59
C ASP A 618 11.87 -3.24 -35.59
N ARG A 619 11.30 -3.58 -34.43
CA ARG A 619 10.96 -2.62 -33.38
C ARG A 619 11.44 -3.03 -32.00
N ILE A 620 11.46 -2.05 -31.09
CA ILE A 620 11.69 -2.27 -29.67
C ILE A 620 10.37 -1.99 -28.95
N LEU A 621 10.04 -2.81 -27.96
CA LEU A 621 8.85 -2.62 -27.12
C LEU A 621 9.29 -2.29 -25.70
N VAL A 622 8.68 -1.28 -25.10
CA VAL A 622 8.78 -0.99 -23.66
C VAL A 622 7.45 -1.31 -23.00
N LEU A 623 7.45 -2.33 -22.15
CA LEU A 623 6.32 -2.71 -21.32
C LEU A 623 6.50 -2.12 -19.93
N ASP A 624 5.54 -1.33 -19.48
CA ASP A 624 5.39 -0.98 -18.07
C ASP A 624 4.29 -1.84 -17.44
N ALA A 625 4.68 -2.80 -16.62
CA ALA A 625 3.78 -3.67 -15.85
C ALA A 625 3.77 -3.33 -14.36
N TYR A 626 4.14 -2.12 -13.99
CA TYR A 626 4.32 -1.57 -12.64
C TYR A 626 5.47 -2.23 -11.85
N PHE A 627 5.43 -3.54 -11.60
CA PHE A 627 6.46 -4.29 -10.85
C PHE A 627 7.69 -4.64 -11.68
N ALA A 628 7.56 -4.57 -12.99
CA ALA A 628 8.64 -4.79 -13.95
C ALA A 628 8.48 -3.85 -15.14
N VAL A 629 9.60 -3.32 -15.60
CA VAL A 629 9.75 -2.59 -16.85
C VAL A 629 10.58 -3.45 -17.80
N VAL A 630 10.05 -3.74 -18.98
CA VAL A 630 10.71 -4.64 -19.94
C VAL A 630 11.05 -3.88 -21.21
N VAL A 631 12.32 -3.83 -21.56
CA VAL A 631 12.81 -3.36 -22.85
C VAL A 631 13.06 -4.61 -23.70
N PHE A 632 12.21 -4.82 -24.69
CA PHE A 632 12.22 -6.02 -25.54
C PHE A 632 12.66 -5.66 -26.97
N HIS A 633 13.73 -6.28 -27.44
CA HIS A 633 14.27 -6.06 -28.77
C HIS A 633 13.74 -7.11 -29.74
N GLY A 634 13.10 -6.66 -30.84
CA GLY A 634 12.70 -7.53 -31.94
C GLY A 634 13.91 -8.19 -32.59
N GLN A 635 13.68 -9.28 -33.28
CA GLN A 635 14.74 -10.18 -33.79
C GLN A 635 15.81 -9.43 -34.63
N THR A 636 15.40 -8.59 -35.55
CA THR A 636 16.29 -7.81 -36.41
C THR A 636 17.13 -6.81 -35.60
N ILE A 637 16.49 -6.09 -34.69
CA ILE A 637 17.15 -5.15 -33.77
C ILE A 637 18.15 -5.88 -32.90
N ALA A 638 17.81 -7.03 -32.35
CA ALA A 638 18.71 -7.84 -31.54
C ALA A 638 19.92 -8.35 -32.32
N GLN A 639 19.75 -8.72 -33.59
CA GLN A 639 20.84 -9.12 -34.48
C GLN A 639 21.80 -7.95 -34.75
N TRP A 640 21.29 -6.75 -35.08
CA TRP A 640 22.11 -5.57 -35.33
C TRP A 640 22.87 -5.11 -34.09
N ARG A 641 22.22 -5.18 -32.90
CA ARG A 641 22.88 -4.90 -31.63
C ARG A 641 24.05 -5.85 -31.36
N LYS A 642 23.86 -7.17 -31.62
CA LYS A 642 24.94 -8.16 -31.49
C LYS A 642 26.08 -7.97 -32.51
N ALA A 643 25.78 -7.40 -33.66
CA ALA A 643 26.75 -7.05 -34.67
C ALA A 643 27.46 -5.69 -34.42
N ASN A 644 27.16 -5.03 -33.28
CA ASN A 644 27.70 -3.75 -32.85
C ASN A 644 27.48 -2.61 -33.85
N TYR A 645 26.35 -2.57 -34.56
CA TYR A 645 26.03 -1.50 -35.51
C TYR A 645 25.91 -0.15 -34.81
N GLN A 646 25.47 -0.10 -33.57
CA GLN A 646 25.37 1.13 -32.76
C GLN A 646 26.73 1.83 -32.55
N ASP A 647 27.85 1.13 -32.70
CA ASP A 647 29.18 1.67 -32.51
C ASP A 647 29.78 2.23 -33.81
N GLN A 648 29.08 2.07 -34.95
CA GLN A 648 29.49 2.53 -36.26
C GLN A 648 28.95 3.93 -36.53
N PRO A 649 29.77 4.90 -36.98
CA PRO A 649 29.34 6.28 -37.20
C PRO A 649 28.20 6.43 -38.22
N GLU A 650 28.06 5.47 -39.13
CA GLU A 650 27.05 5.44 -40.18
C GLU A 650 25.66 5.06 -39.66
N HIS A 651 25.59 4.52 -38.43
CA HIS A 651 24.34 4.00 -37.81
C HIS A 651 23.91 4.79 -36.58
N GLU A 652 24.13 6.11 -36.55
CA GLU A 652 23.73 6.98 -35.43
C GLU A 652 22.25 6.91 -35.15
N ALA A 653 21.38 6.78 -36.16
CA ALA A 653 19.95 6.60 -35.99
C ALA A 653 19.60 5.29 -35.24
N PHE A 654 20.37 4.22 -35.44
CA PHE A 654 20.20 2.97 -34.73
C PHE A 654 20.61 3.08 -33.26
N LYS A 655 21.68 3.80 -32.98
CA LYS A 655 22.11 4.11 -31.62
C LYS A 655 21.03 4.88 -30.87
N GLN A 656 20.46 5.94 -31.47
CA GLN A 656 19.37 6.71 -30.91
C GLN A 656 18.11 5.84 -30.66
N LEU A 657 17.79 4.92 -31.59
CA LEU A 657 16.70 3.97 -31.43
C LEU A 657 16.90 3.03 -30.24
N LEU A 658 18.15 2.66 -29.90
CA LEU A 658 18.46 1.83 -28.73
C LEU A 658 18.44 2.64 -27.42
N GLU A 659 18.81 3.94 -27.49
CA GLU A 659 18.89 4.81 -26.30
C GLU A 659 17.53 5.31 -25.84
N ALA A 660 16.62 5.67 -26.76
CA ALA A 660 15.31 6.22 -26.43
C ALA A 660 14.46 5.32 -25.48
N PRO A 661 14.24 4.02 -25.78
CA PRO A 661 13.46 3.15 -24.90
C PRO A 661 14.10 2.93 -23.53
N ARG A 662 15.45 3.01 -23.45
CA ARG A 662 16.17 2.92 -22.17
C ARG A 662 16.03 4.18 -21.34
N ALA A 663 16.01 5.36 -21.99
CA ALA A 663 15.78 6.63 -21.32
C ALA A 663 14.35 6.68 -20.72
N ASP A 664 13.34 6.28 -21.48
CA ASP A 664 11.95 6.25 -21.01
C ASP A 664 11.75 5.18 -19.93
N ALA A 665 12.38 4.01 -20.07
CA ALA A 665 12.38 2.99 -19.01
C ALA A 665 13.03 3.51 -17.72
N LYS A 666 14.14 4.25 -17.84
CA LYS A 666 14.81 4.88 -16.69
C LYS A 666 13.91 5.91 -16.02
N GLU A 667 13.19 6.74 -16.78
CA GLU A 667 12.25 7.72 -16.22
C GLU A 667 11.16 7.04 -15.39
N ILE A 668 10.62 5.89 -15.85
CA ILE A 668 9.66 5.08 -15.08
C ILE A 668 10.29 4.58 -13.78
N LEU A 669 11.51 4.04 -13.85
CA LEU A 669 12.25 3.55 -12.68
C LEU A 669 12.51 4.67 -11.67
N ASP A 670 12.85 5.86 -12.15
CA ASP A 670 13.18 7.02 -11.32
C ASP A 670 11.97 7.60 -10.58
N ARG A 671 10.76 7.47 -11.12
CA ARG A 671 9.52 7.98 -10.52
C ARG A 671 8.77 6.99 -9.63
N ARG A 672 9.10 5.68 -9.70
CA ARG A 672 8.28 4.64 -9.06
C ARG A 672 8.90 4.08 -7.79
N PHE A 673 8.06 3.91 -6.76
CA PHE A 673 8.44 3.24 -5.53
C PHE A 673 7.42 2.14 -5.15
N PRO A 674 7.85 0.92 -4.78
CA PRO A 674 9.22 0.39 -4.90
C PRO A 674 9.74 0.43 -6.34
N VAL A 675 11.07 0.51 -6.48
CA VAL A 675 11.70 0.54 -7.82
C VAL A 675 11.39 -0.77 -8.54
N PRO A 676 10.84 -0.71 -9.77
CA PRO A 676 10.51 -1.93 -10.52
C PRO A 676 11.76 -2.66 -11.00
N ARG A 677 11.60 -3.95 -11.28
CA ARG A 677 12.63 -4.74 -11.94
C ARG A 677 12.78 -4.29 -13.39
N LEU A 678 13.99 -3.91 -13.80
CA LEU A 678 14.30 -3.68 -15.20
C LEU A 678 14.73 -4.98 -15.88
N VAL A 679 14.13 -5.30 -17.02
CA VAL A 679 14.45 -6.45 -17.87
C VAL A 679 14.78 -5.95 -19.27
N ASP A 680 16.04 -6.08 -19.70
CA ASP A 680 16.46 -5.83 -21.09
C ASP A 680 16.67 -7.19 -21.76
N CYS A 681 15.87 -7.50 -22.80
CA CYS A 681 15.88 -8.81 -23.41
C CYS A 681 15.65 -8.79 -24.91
N ASP A 682 16.14 -9.83 -25.57
CA ASP A 682 15.95 -10.07 -27.00
C ASP A 682 14.76 -11.00 -27.24
N GLN A 683 14.12 -10.86 -28.39
CA GLN A 683 13.16 -11.82 -28.90
C GLN A 683 13.82 -13.21 -28.95
N HIS A 684 13.13 -14.25 -28.48
CA HIS A 684 13.62 -15.61 -28.27
C HIS A 684 14.66 -15.81 -27.15
N GLY A 685 15.01 -14.78 -26.40
CA GLY A 685 15.79 -14.92 -25.17
C GLY A 685 14.95 -15.47 -24.01
N SER A 686 15.59 -16.11 -23.03
CA SER A 686 14.89 -16.69 -21.86
C SER A 686 14.09 -15.66 -21.06
N GLN A 687 14.48 -14.39 -21.07
CA GLN A 687 13.80 -13.31 -20.37
C GLN A 687 12.64 -12.68 -21.16
N ALA A 688 12.48 -13.02 -22.46
CA ALA A 688 11.33 -12.58 -23.26
C ALA A 688 9.97 -12.97 -22.61
N ARG A 689 9.95 -14.00 -21.77
CA ARG A 689 8.79 -14.43 -20.98
C ARG A 689 8.16 -13.33 -20.16
N PHE A 690 8.94 -12.33 -19.69
CA PHE A 690 8.41 -11.22 -18.90
C PHE A 690 7.46 -10.31 -19.70
N LEU A 691 7.72 -10.14 -21.01
CA LEU A 691 6.79 -9.49 -21.93
C LEU A 691 5.66 -10.45 -22.31
N LEU A 692 6.00 -11.65 -22.81
CA LEU A 692 5.04 -12.59 -23.39
C LEU A 692 3.92 -13.00 -22.42
N ALA A 693 4.23 -13.15 -21.13
CA ALA A 693 3.26 -13.47 -20.09
C ALA A 693 2.22 -12.35 -19.84
N LYS A 694 2.48 -11.13 -20.31
CA LYS A 694 1.55 -9.99 -20.14
C LYS A 694 0.75 -9.68 -21.39
N LEU A 695 1.15 -10.19 -22.56
CA LEU A 695 0.45 -9.97 -23.81
C LEU A 695 -0.81 -10.83 -23.92
N ASN A 696 -1.86 -10.26 -24.52
CA ASN A 696 -3.08 -10.96 -24.86
C ASN A 696 -2.89 -11.80 -26.13
N PRO A 697 -3.47 -12.99 -26.25
CA PRO A 697 -3.45 -13.75 -27.49
C PRO A 697 -4.25 -13.03 -28.58
N SER A 698 -3.71 -12.94 -29.80
CA SER A 698 -4.40 -12.35 -30.93
C SER A 698 -5.37 -13.33 -31.57
N ALA A 699 -6.54 -12.84 -32.01
CA ALA A 699 -7.50 -13.65 -32.78
C ALA A 699 -6.92 -14.17 -34.09
N THR A 700 -5.98 -13.43 -34.71
CA THR A 700 -5.28 -13.80 -35.94
C THR A 700 -4.19 -14.85 -35.72
N TYR A 701 -3.65 -14.96 -34.53
CA TYR A 701 -2.58 -15.90 -34.21
C TYR A 701 -3.07 -17.37 -34.13
N ASN A 702 -4.33 -17.57 -33.77
CA ASN A 702 -4.92 -18.91 -33.65
C ASN A 702 -5.33 -19.56 -34.99
N SER A 703 -5.29 -18.83 -36.11
CA SER A 703 -5.81 -19.32 -37.40
C SER A 703 -4.76 -19.79 -38.41
N GLY A 704 -3.45 -19.74 -38.14
CA GLY A 704 -2.52 -19.95 -39.22
C GLY A 704 -1.19 -20.64 -38.96
N ALA A 705 -0.75 -20.97 -37.78
CA ALA A 705 0.62 -21.43 -37.54
C ALA A 705 0.76 -22.59 -36.54
N MET A 706 0.04 -23.66 -36.72
CA MET A 706 0.40 -24.97 -36.14
C MET A 706 1.27 -25.75 -37.09
N GLY A 707 2.49 -25.33 -37.28
CA GLY A 707 3.45 -26.01 -38.14
C GLY A 707 4.87 -25.55 -37.97
N GLY A 708 5.38 -25.51 -36.75
CA GLY A 708 6.79 -25.17 -36.51
C GLY A 708 7.25 -25.64 -35.13
N GLN A 709 8.14 -26.60 -35.13
CA GLN A 709 8.81 -27.19 -33.97
C GLN A 709 9.39 -26.12 -33.04
N GLY A 710 9.11 -26.29 -31.73
CA GLY A 710 9.97 -25.76 -30.64
C GLY A 710 9.62 -24.39 -30.16
N SER A 711 8.42 -24.19 -29.57
CA SER A 711 8.20 -23.08 -28.66
C SER A 711 7.54 -23.62 -27.38
N ASP A 712 8.22 -23.44 -26.26
CA ASP A 712 7.67 -23.61 -24.92
C ASP A 712 6.63 -22.50 -24.62
N ILE A 713 5.64 -22.35 -25.49
CA ILE A 713 4.50 -21.46 -25.23
C ILE A 713 3.48 -22.30 -24.47
N ILE A 714 3.38 -22.06 -23.19
CA ILE A 714 2.28 -22.56 -22.37
C ILE A 714 1.03 -21.81 -22.86
N PHE A 715 0.25 -22.44 -23.74
CA PHE A 715 -1.08 -21.97 -24.09
C PHE A 715 -1.98 -22.23 -22.88
N THR A 716 -2.30 -21.16 -22.15
CA THR A 716 -3.44 -21.19 -21.25
C THR A 716 -4.72 -21.12 -22.09
N ASP A 717 -5.86 -21.61 -21.56
CA ASP A 717 -7.20 -21.52 -22.18
C ASP A 717 -7.70 -20.07 -22.35
N ASP A 718 -6.80 -19.12 -22.56
CA ASP A 718 -7.06 -17.69 -22.63
C ASP A 718 -7.64 -17.32 -23.99
N VAL A 719 -8.83 -16.78 -23.96
CA VAL A 719 -9.45 -16.16 -25.12
C VAL A 719 -8.87 -14.77 -25.37
N SER A 720 -8.82 -14.32 -26.63
CA SER A 720 -8.46 -12.94 -26.97
C SER A 720 -9.48 -11.94 -26.41
N LEU A 721 -9.08 -10.68 -26.26
CA LEU A 721 -9.99 -9.60 -25.87
C LEU A 721 -11.21 -9.52 -26.80
N GLN A 722 -11.01 -9.72 -28.13
CA GLN A 722 -12.09 -9.71 -29.10
C GLN A 722 -13.12 -10.81 -28.81
N VAL A 723 -12.66 -12.06 -28.63
CA VAL A 723 -13.55 -13.21 -28.30
C VAL A 723 -14.27 -12.96 -26.96
N PHE A 724 -13.58 -12.42 -25.97
CA PHE A 724 -14.20 -12.03 -24.70
C PHE A 724 -15.32 -11.01 -24.90
N MET A 725 -15.07 -9.95 -25.68
CA MET A 725 -16.06 -8.91 -25.95
C MET A 725 -17.27 -9.44 -26.73
N GLU A 726 -17.08 -10.32 -27.70
CA GLU A 726 -18.17 -10.97 -28.45
C GLU A 726 -19.01 -11.85 -27.52
N HIS A 727 -18.37 -12.59 -26.61
CA HIS A 727 -19.08 -13.40 -25.62
C HIS A 727 -19.86 -12.56 -24.62
N LEU A 728 -19.25 -11.48 -24.13
CA LEU A 728 -19.89 -10.51 -23.23
C LEU A 728 -21.15 -9.89 -23.86
N LYS A 729 -21.08 -9.45 -25.13
CA LYS A 729 -22.22 -8.94 -25.89
C LYS A 729 -23.35 -9.97 -25.97
N ARG A 730 -23.04 -11.22 -26.30
CA ARG A 730 -24.03 -12.31 -26.33
C ARG A 730 -24.73 -12.50 -24.99
N LEU A 731 -23.97 -12.53 -23.88
CA LEU A 731 -24.53 -12.70 -22.55
C LEU A 731 -25.35 -11.48 -22.10
N ALA A 732 -24.93 -10.28 -22.49
CA ALA A 732 -25.64 -9.06 -22.15
C ALA A 732 -27.04 -9.00 -22.79
N VAL A 733 -27.19 -9.43 -24.04
CA VAL A 733 -28.46 -9.34 -24.79
C VAL A 733 -29.39 -10.54 -24.60
N ALA A 734 -28.89 -11.66 -24.07
CA ALA A 734 -29.64 -12.91 -23.91
C ALA A 734 -30.68 -12.91 -22.78
N SER A 735 -30.76 -11.87 -21.96
CA SER A 735 -31.62 -11.81 -20.74
C SER A 735 -32.88 -11.00 -20.91
#